data_84713bea5ba9718ab7bd0908c581c9da
#
_entry.id   84713bea5ba9718ab7bd0908c581c9da
#
_cell.length_a   1.000
_cell.length_b   1.000
_cell.length_c   1.000
_cell.angle_alpha   90.00
_cell.angle_beta   90.00
_cell.angle_gamma   90.00
#
_symmetry.space_group_name_H-M   'P 1'
#
loop_
_entity.id
_entity.type
_entity.pdbx_description
1 polymer ?
#
loop_
_entity_poly.entity_id
_entity_poly.type
_entity_poly.pdbx_seq_one_letter_code
_entity_poly.pdbx_strand_id
1 'polypeptide(L)'
;MKKNYLLLLPFTISLLQAQNSQLYYSGKFLTPKDKVQNFLKIHNKNSGIYELTDEEGFAIIAAKPYDTLVWNQGKNIHVISTYELRELRAILESQTEKKNVENIYSKAYDTLVSKEIRDDFSIEKTKTRLSKKSHSYFNLIRKLKQKNDSVYTVKRLDSRMLMFNGSFTTSFDIKNRNAVPATQSRYVQGRSENGSLVWNGPETHEMFSFGPDISTLGFNGLPYEYDQNGKLIPWVDGLQHARKYKNDIFKTTVGYNNQLNVNAFIQEGNNEKIRLSLNLGQQKNQMYFIDQFDIANSFKAKLNTELGGYNINLAFNYEEDKATNTNRIGLFNKAYQNSLLTPVSFSNEQNTFLNNGSQRSYSQYADNPSFLFEQDSKYRYQNRERWFSLNVIKNWDHFKVNISQSYEKNTIWNLDQYKPSAYGFSNGVLNERTQNSSAYHSNILGSYTLGDYDFKNIFSLNFILNDRKSDIYNSFINQRSLYQRTSQDHIFNYNMEIRNYDFEAGVNLGNAFYISNTSLKNNYWLPKANFYLKFNEIFDWYNYNFKLLGSYTQLSSEPEITRSYASYATTLLNAENYNQYFPVQEVESFKGLSNVNSKEWKVGAMLNIGYHINLDGEYFNRKNTDDLFPVFENNQLKLKNIADHTYSGYEFNFAYNRLRLGYHIYTNHKVSFFKYKDIVDRIAPGYQNLAVSGFKDIYKTLSEGQALGAVMGSYFERNAAGQLIIDEFGFPKKANGMKIIADPTPDFVMKFNHSFTYKNLSLDINWEWKKGGHLWNGTQAVLDYYGRSSDSGDQRNSKNYVFQGVDANGSINQIPVDFYDPSRNVQENRWSRYGYLGVAENYIQKADYIRINNISLSSNFPINYGNQNLKLTFYVNNLMLWQANKGADPNQNFYDMDNGRGLDFFNLPSFKTFGCIVSLKF
;
A
#
# COMPACT_ATOMS: atom_id res chain seq x y z
N MET A 1 -15.22 -18.97 -20.46
CA MET A 1 -14.24 -17.90 -20.20
C MET A 1 -13.49 -17.36 -21.43
N LYS A 2 -14.07 -17.34 -22.62
CA LYS A 2 -13.37 -16.90 -23.88
C LYS A 2 -14.00 -15.69 -24.58
N LYS A 3 -14.94 -14.97 -23.96
CA LYS A 3 -15.68 -13.88 -24.67
C LYS A 3 -15.41 -12.46 -24.21
N ASN A 4 -14.66 -12.21 -23.14
CA ASN A 4 -14.49 -10.86 -22.60
C ASN A 4 -13.18 -10.14 -22.98
N TYR A 5 -12.26 -10.82 -23.68
CA TYR A 5 -10.99 -10.21 -24.09
C TYR A 5 -11.05 -9.45 -25.44
N LEU A 6 -12.12 -9.68 -26.23
CA LEU A 6 -12.25 -9.08 -27.57
C LEU A 6 -12.91 -7.69 -27.58
N LEU A 7 -13.50 -7.23 -26.48
CA LEU A 7 -14.22 -5.94 -26.43
C LEU A 7 -13.32 -4.72 -26.15
N LEU A 8 -12.12 -4.93 -25.62
CA LEU A 8 -11.18 -3.82 -25.39
C LEU A 8 -10.26 -3.54 -26.59
N LEU A 9 -10.00 -4.53 -27.44
CA LEU A 9 -9.20 -4.33 -28.65
C LEU A 9 -9.84 -3.39 -29.69
N PRO A 10 -11.16 -3.48 -30.00
CA PRO A 10 -11.78 -2.53 -30.93
C PRO A 10 -11.89 -1.12 -30.36
N PHE A 11 -11.98 -0.96 -29.02
CA PHE A 11 -11.98 0.37 -28.39
C PHE A 11 -10.60 1.05 -28.44
N THR A 12 -9.53 0.29 -28.29
CA THR A 12 -8.16 0.80 -28.44
C THR A 12 -7.82 1.10 -29.90
N ILE A 13 -8.31 0.30 -30.84
CA ILE A 13 -8.11 0.54 -32.29
C ILE A 13 -8.94 1.74 -32.77
N SER A 14 -10.16 1.94 -32.26
CA SER A 14 -10.96 3.13 -32.58
C SER A 14 -10.40 4.39 -31.92
N LEU A 15 -9.80 4.30 -30.73
CA LEU A 15 -9.05 5.42 -30.14
C LEU A 15 -7.75 5.71 -30.87
N LEU A 16 -7.07 4.71 -31.42
CA LEU A 16 -5.90 4.89 -32.29
C LEU A 16 -6.26 5.51 -33.68
N GLN A 17 -7.45 5.24 -34.17
CA GLN A 17 -7.94 5.91 -35.38
C GLN A 17 -8.47 7.34 -35.15
N ALA A 18 -8.88 7.69 -33.93
CA ALA A 18 -9.22 9.06 -33.53
C ALA A 18 -7.99 9.99 -33.40
N GLN A 19 -6.79 9.46 -33.54
CA GLN A 19 -5.52 10.22 -33.46
C GLN A 19 -5.08 10.94 -34.76
N ASN A 20 -5.94 11.17 -35.70
CA ASN A 20 -5.75 12.32 -36.53
C ASN A 20 -6.05 13.54 -35.65
N SER A 21 -5.01 14.20 -35.16
CA SER A 21 -5.08 15.38 -34.30
C SER A 21 -6.01 16.45 -34.94
N GLN A 22 -7.31 16.36 -34.64
CA GLN A 22 -8.21 17.44 -34.92
C GLN A 22 -7.85 18.57 -33.98
N LEU A 23 -7.19 19.58 -34.55
CA LEU A 23 -6.96 20.84 -33.85
C LEU A 23 -8.30 21.59 -33.87
N TYR A 24 -8.70 22.05 -32.69
CA TYR A 24 -9.88 22.89 -32.53
C TYR A 24 -9.45 24.33 -32.38
N TYR A 25 -10.03 25.20 -33.15
CA TYR A 25 -9.86 26.65 -33.05
C TYR A 25 -11.10 27.23 -32.39
N SER A 26 -10.89 28.06 -31.39
CA SER A 26 -11.97 28.78 -30.73
C SER A 26 -11.76 30.29 -30.85
N GLY A 27 -12.83 31.03 -31.00
CA GLY A 27 -12.72 32.47 -31.07
C GLY A 27 -14.05 33.18 -30.92
N LYS A 28 -13.99 34.48 -30.59
CA LYS A 28 -15.13 35.39 -30.53
C LYS A 28 -15.21 36.18 -31.82
N PHE A 29 -16.35 36.08 -32.53
CA PHE A 29 -16.59 36.73 -33.78
C PHE A 29 -17.31 38.05 -33.54
N LEU A 30 -16.70 39.17 -33.99
CA LEU A 30 -17.22 40.51 -33.82
C LEU A 30 -17.28 41.20 -35.16
N THR A 31 -18.21 42.15 -35.33
CA THR A 31 -18.15 43.06 -36.48
C THR A 31 -17.01 44.06 -36.34
N PRO A 32 -16.64 44.80 -37.41
CA PRO A 32 -15.66 45.88 -37.31
C PRO A 32 -16.02 46.99 -36.30
N LYS A 33 -17.29 47.06 -35.87
CA LYS A 33 -17.75 47.99 -34.83
C LYS A 33 -17.95 47.34 -33.47
N ASP A 34 -17.23 46.27 -33.20
CA ASP A 34 -17.26 45.51 -31.91
C ASP A 34 -18.62 44.90 -31.53
N LYS A 35 -19.56 44.76 -32.45
CA LYS A 35 -20.82 44.09 -32.19
C LYS A 35 -20.64 42.59 -32.28
N VAL A 36 -21.10 41.90 -31.23
CA VAL A 36 -21.12 40.42 -31.13
C VAL A 36 -21.92 39.82 -32.30
N GLN A 37 -21.39 38.78 -32.88
CA GLN A 37 -22.07 37.99 -33.93
C GLN A 37 -22.52 36.67 -33.35
N ASN A 38 -23.71 36.63 -32.81
CA ASN A 38 -24.34 35.42 -32.26
C ASN A 38 -25.01 34.58 -33.37
N PHE A 39 -25.01 33.26 -33.17
CA PHE A 39 -25.59 32.29 -34.11
C PHE A 39 -25.06 32.36 -35.54
N LEU A 40 -23.85 32.89 -35.69
CA LEU A 40 -23.18 32.96 -36.97
C LEU A 40 -22.65 31.56 -37.36
N LYS A 41 -23.02 31.07 -38.54
CA LYS A 41 -22.54 29.82 -39.07
C LYS A 41 -21.12 29.97 -39.63
N ILE A 42 -20.20 29.23 -39.02
CA ILE A 42 -18.80 29.13 -39.45
C ILE A 42 -18.61 27.77 -40.13
N HIS A 43 -18.04 27.74 -41.30
CA HIS A 43 -17.84 26.53 -42.08
C HIS A 43 -16.36 26.37 -42.41
N ASN A 44 -15.76 25.24 -42.10
CA ASN A 44 -14.43 24.87 -42.55
C ASN A 44 -14.53 24.28 -43.94
N LYS A 45 -14.07 25.02 -44.95
CA LYS A 45 -14.10 24.62 -46.37
C LYS A 45 -13.35 23.32 -46.65
N ASN A 46 -12.31 23.04 -45.90
CA ASN A 46 -11.42 21.92 -46.15
C ASN A 46 -11.96 20.62 -45.58
N SER A 47 -12.61 20.69 -44.43
CA SER A 47 -13.14 19.49 -43.71
C SER A 47 -14.67 19.34 -43.87
N GLY A 48 -15.38 20.36 -44.33
CA GLY A 48 -16.84 20.36 -44.42
C GLY A 48 -17.57 20.55 -43.09
N ILE A 49 -16.84 20.67 -41.97
CA ILE A 49 -17.41 20.84 -40.63
C ILE A 49 -17.89 22.29 -40.46
N TYR A 50 -19.02 22.46 -39.76
CA TYR A 50 -19.52 23.79 -39.43
C TYR A 50 -19.93 23.85 -37.96
N GLU A 51 -19.86 25.07 -37.39
CA GLU A 51 -20.28 25.39 -36.04
C GLU A 51 -21.02 26.72 -36.02
N LEU A 52 -21.83 26.93 -34.98
CA LEU A 52 -22.53 28.18 -34.72
C LEU A 52 -21.87 28.93 -33.55
N THR A 53 -21.77 30.25 -33.66
CA THR A 53 -21.39 31.07 -32.52
C THR A 53 -22.50 31.05 -31.46
N ASP A 54 -22.15 31.07 -30.18
CA ASP A 54 -23.10 31.23 -29.08
C ASP A 54 -23.65 32.67 -28.97
N GLU A 55 -24.42 32.92 -27.91
CA GLU A 55 -25.03 34.24 -27.64
C GLU A 55 -23.98 35.33 -27.41
N GLU A 56 -22.77 34.96 -27.02
CA GLU A 56 -21.65 35.87 -26.82
C GLU A 56 -20.76 36.02 -28.06
N GLY A 57 -21.14 35.37 -29.16
CA GLY A 57 -20.44 35.38 -30.43
C GLY A 57 -19.22 34.47 -30.47
N PHE A 58 -19.13 33.50 -29.57
CA PHE A 58 -18.02 32.59 -29.46
C PHE A 58 -18.29 31.25 -30.16
N ALA A 59 -17.31 30.69 -30.87
CA ALA A 59 -17.41 29.35 -31.46
C ALA A 59 -16.12 28.57 -31.35
N ILE A 60 -16.25 27.23 -31.35
CA ILE A 60 -15.15 26.27 -31.36
C ILE A 60 -15.32 25.38 -32.59
N ILE A 61 -14.39 25.42 -33.55
CA ILE A 61 -14.46 24.64 -34.78
C ILE A 61 -13.22 23.79 -34.98
N ALA A 62 -13.41 22.55 -35.44
CA ALA A 62 -12.31 21.68 -35.82
C ALA A 62 -11.67 22.18 -37.11
N ALA A 63 -10.37 22.51 -37.09
CA ALA A 63 -9.61 22.95 -38.24
C ALA A 63 -8.14 22.56 -38.16
N LYS A 64 -7.54 22.21 -39.30
CA LYS A 64 -6.10 21.97 -39.41
C LYS A 64 -5.38 23.28 -39.73
N PRO A 65 -4.07 23.39 -39.50
CA PRO A 65 -3.26 24.47 -40.03
C PRO A 65 -3.51 24.63 -41.54
N TYR A 66 -3.65 25.89 -42.00
CA TYR A 66 -3.97 26.28 -43.36
C TYR A 66 -5.40 26.00 -43.86
N ASP A 67 -6.29 25.48 -43.03
CA ASP A 67 -7.71 25.37 -43.39
C ASP A 67 -8.31 26.76 -43.57
N THR A 68 -9.32 26.81 -44.40
CA THR A 68 -10.06 28.05 -44.66
C THR A 68 -11.41 27.99 -43.97
N LEU A 69 -11.62 28.87 -42.99
CA LEU A 69 -12.91 29.06 -42.36
C LEU A 69 -13.72 30.13 -43.12
N VAL A 70 -14.97 29.82 -43.41
CA VAL A 70 -15.89 30.71 -44.09
C VAL A 70 -17.12 30.92 -43.21
N TRP A 71 -17.56 32.16 -43.11
CA TRP A 71 -18.84 32.45 -42.48
C TRP A 71 -19.69 33.37 -43.32
N ASN A 72 -20.94 33.47 -43.02
CA ASN A 72 -22.02 34.16 -43.72
C ASN A 72 -21.61 35.05 -44.91
N GLN A 73 -22.14 34.76 -46.07
CA GLN A 73 -21.97 35.56 -47.28
C GLN A 73 -20.62 35.45 -48.02
N GLY A 74 -19.92 34.33 -47.83
CA GLY A 74 -18.70 34.07 -48.62
C GLY A 74 -17.45 34.81 -48.16
N LYS A 75 -17.44 35.32 -46.93
CA LYS A 75 -16.26 35.96 -46.33
C LYS A 75 -15.30 34.92 -45.80
N ASN A 76 -14.05 35.01 -46.19
CA ASN A 76 -13.02 34.01 -45.86
C ASN A 76 -12.07 34.49 -44.78
N ILE A 77 -11.81 33.64 -43.78
CA ILE A 77 -10.65 33.75 -42.90
C ILE A 77 -9.71 32.61 -43.24
N HIS A 78 -8.45 32.90 -43.44
CA HIS A 78 -7.41 31.89 -43.53
C HIS A 78 -6.86 31.63 -42.14
N VAL A 79 -6.90 30.37 -41.70
CA VAL A 79 -6.33 29.96 -40.45
C VAL A 79 -4.82 29.87 -40.61
N ILE A 80 -4.10 30.71 -39.89
CA ILE A 80 -2.65 30.66 -39.85
C ILE A 80 -2.26 29.60 -38.79
N SER A 81 -1.29 28.77 -39.10
CA SER A 81 -0.85 27.76 -38.17
C SER A 81 -0.25 28.39 -36.90
N THR A 82 -0.51 27.77 -35.76
CA THR A 82 0.15 28.17 -34.50
C THR A 82 1.67 28.01 -34.56
N TYR A 83 2.17 27.16 -35.47
CA TYR A 83 3.59 26.99 -35.76
C TYR A 83 4.19 28.22 -36.43
N GLU A 84 3.53 28.76 -37.44
CA GLU A 84 3.98 29.97 -38.14
C GLU A 84 3.98 31.18 -37.21
N LEU A 85 3.00 31.31 -36.34
CA LEU A 85 2.97 32.37 -35.31
C LEU A 85 4.12 32.24 -34.33
N ARG A 86 4.47 31.01 -33.90
CA ARG A 86 5.63 30.75 -33.04
C ARG A 86 6.95 31.09 -33.74
N GLU A 87 7.12 30.66 -34.97
CA GLU A 87 8.31 31.04 -35.77
C GLU A 87 8.42 32.55 -35.97
N LEU A 88 7.32 33.21 -36.27
CA LEU A 88 7.30 34.67 -36.41
C LEU A 88 7.70 35.34 -35.09
N ARG A 89 7.20 34.87 -33.98
CA ARG A 89 7.59 35.35 -32.65
C ARG A 89 9.08 35.15 -32.40
N ALA A 90 9.60 33.96 -32.64
CA ALA A 90 11.02 33.64 -32.41
C ALA A 90 11.94 34.52 -33.29
N ILE A 91 11.53 34.81 -34.52
CA ILE A 91 12.27 35.68 -35.41
C ILE A 91 12.22 37.13 -34.92
N LEU A 92 11.06 37.62 -34.50
CA LEU A 92 10.90 38.96 -33.94
C LEU A 92 11.72 39.16 -32.65
N GLU A 93 11.68 38.18 -31.77
CA GLU A 93 12.45 38.19 -30.49
C GLU A 93 13.96 38.16 -30.73
N SER A 94 14.42 37.45 -31.75
CA SER A 94 15.86 37.37 -32.10
C SER A 94 16.44 38.60 -32.77
N GLN A 95 15.62 39.50 -33.28
CA GLN A 95 16.07 40.62 -34.17
C GLN A 95 15.81 42.03 -33.62
N THR A 96 15.12 42.16 -32.46
CA THR A 96 14.70 43.47 -31.95
C THR A 96 14.98 43.54 -30.42
N GLU A 97 15.32 44.74 -29.94
CA GLU A 97 15.38 45.01 -28.52
C GLU A 97 14.04 44.77 -27.84
N LYS A 98 14.10 44.15 -26.63
CA LYS A 98 12.93 43.61 -25.90
C LYS A 98 11.70 44.52 -25.83
N LYS A 99 11.85 45.82 -25.72
CA LYS A 99 10.72 46.76 -25.62
C LYS A 99 9.91 46.93 -26.91
N ASN A 100 10.52 46.68 -28.04
CA ASN A 100 9.84 46.83 -29.33
C ASN A 100 9.23 45.50 -29.80
N VAL A 101 9.69 44.35 -29.32
CA VAL A 101 9.26 43.02 -29.71
C VAL A 101 7.85 42.72 -29.26
N GLU A 102 7.52 42.99 -28.02
CA GLU A 102 6.17 42.72 -27.48
C GLU A 102 5.09 43.52 -28.24
N ASN A 103 5.41 44.76 -28.53
CA ASN A 103 4.46 45.63 -29.27
C ASN A 103 4.28 45.20 -30.72
N ILE A 104 5.34 44.74 -31.36
CA ILE A 104 5.30 44.24 -32.76
C ILE A 104 4.59 42.89 -32.82
N TYR A 105 4.85 42.03 -31.86
CA TYR A 105 4.23 40.71 -31.77
C TYR A 105 2.72 40.79 -31.50
N SER A 106 2.30 41.58 -30.53
CA SER A 106 0.89 41.83 -30.25
C SER A 106 0.15 42.40 -31.44
N LYS A 107 0.71 43.41 -32.10
CA LYS A 107 0.13 44.00 -33.31
C LYS A 107 0.11 43.04 -34.50
N ALA A 108 1.14 42.22 -34.68
CA ALA A 108 1.15 41.22 -35.75
C ALA A 108 0.10 40.14 -35.52
N TYR A 109 -0.04 39.67 -34.30
CA TYR A 109 -1.05 38.69 -33.94
C TYR A 109 -2.46 39.21 -34.15
N ASP A 110 -2.75 40.39 -33.64
CA ASP A 110 -4.05 41.04 -33.82
C ASP A 110 -4.35 41.38 -35.28
N THR A 111 -3.34 41.70 -36.08
CA THR A 111 -3.50 41.99 -37.52
C THR A 111 -3.88 40.73 -38.30
N LEU A 112 -3.50 39.55 -37.89
CA LEU A 112 -3.92 38.29 -38.53
C LEU A 112 -5.42 38.04 -38.36
N VAL A 113 -6.04 38.65 -37.40
CA VAL A 113 -7.41 38.39 -36.97
C VAL A 113 -8.30 39.65 -36.99
N SER A 114 -7.73 40.86 -37.08
CA SER A 114 -8.48 42.13 -37.03
C SER A 114 -8.15 43.10 -38.16
N LYS A 115 -9.15 43.65 -38.80
CA LYS A 115 -8.97 44.69 -39.81
C LYS A 115 -8.51 46.00 -39.18
N GLU A 116 -9.01 46.35 -38.01
CA GLU A 116 -8.70 47.60 -37.33
C GLU A 116 -7.24 47.64 -36.83
N ILE A 117 -6.74 46.52 -36.33
CA ILE A 117 -5.35 46.43 -35.90
C ILE A 117 -4.37 46.40 -37.06
N ARG A 118 -4.81 45.95 -38.23
CA ARG A 118 -4.02 46.00 -39.47
C ARG A 118 -3.70 47.40 -39.92
N ASP A 119 -4.63 48.33 -39.74
CA ASP A 119 -4.44 49.69 -40.17
C ASP A 119 -3.46 50.48 -39.27
N ASP A 120 -3.39 50.09 -37.99
CA ASP A 120 -2.43 50.63 -37.03
C ASP A 120 -1.04 49.99 -37.08
N PHE A 121 -0.94 48.80 -37.63
CA PHE A 121 0.32 48.04 -37.68
C PHE A 121 1.12 48.38 -38.96
N SER A 122 2.20 49.10 -38.79
CA SER A 122 3.08 49.47 -39.90
C SER A 122 4.00 48.30 -40.29
N ILE A 123 3.54 47.46 -41.18
CA ILE A 123 4.30 46.33 -41.74
C ILE A 123 5.62 46.84 -42.36
N GLU A 124 5.63 47.98 -42.95
CA GLU A 124 6.81 48.59 -43.58
C GLU A 124 7.91 48.95 -42.58
N LYS A 125 7.55 49.52 -41.44
CA LYS A 125 8.49 49.76 -40.33
C LYS A 125 9.04 48.46 -39.75
N THR A 126 8.26 47.40 -39.73
CA THR A 126 8.67 46.10 -39.24
C THR A 126 9.58 45.38 -40.22
N LYS A 127 9.33 45.50 -41.51
CA LYS A 127 10.14 44.93 -42.58
C LYS A 127 11.61 45.31 -42.52
N THR A 128 11.91 46.55 -42.19
CA THR A 128 13.30 47.01 -42.07
C THR A 128 14.09 46.41 -40.91
N ARG A 129 13.41 45.73 -39.97
CA ARG A 129 13.99 45.16 -38.79
C ARG A 129 14.05 43.65 -38.79
N LEU A 130 13.44 42.97 -39.73
CA LEU A 130 13.35 41.52 -39.79
C LEU A 130 14.31 40.94 -40.84
N SER A 131 14.84 39.74 -40.57
CA SER A 131 15.71 39.05 -41.53
C SER A 131 14.98 38.61 -42.79
N LYS A 132 15.76 38.23 -43.85
CA LYS A 132 15.21 37.64 -45.07
C LYS A 132 14.35 36.40 -44.80
N LYS A 133 14.60 35.67 -43.72
CA LYS A 133 13.87 34.48 -43.35
C LYS A 133 12.41 34.73 -42.96
N SER A 134 12.10 35.93 -42.44
CA SER A 134 10.74 36.32 -42.05
C SER A 134 9.91 36.86 -43.21
N HIS A 135 10.50 36.96 -44.40
CA HIS A 135 9.86 37.58 -45.58
C HIS A 135 8.59 36.83 -46.03
N SER A 136 8.52 35.54 -45.85
CA SER A 136 7.34 34.70 -46.15
C SER A 136 6.11 35.08 -45.31
N TYR A 137 6.27 35.40 -44.05
CA TYR A 137 5.20 35.82 -43.15
C TYR A 137 4.66 37.20 -43.49
N PHE A 138 5.55 38.16 -43.81
CA PHE A 138 5.14 39.46 -44.27
C PHE A 138 4.42 39.41 -45.63
N ASN A 139 4.83 38.53 -46.54
CA ASN A 139 4.13 38.31 -47.78
C ASN A 139 2.73 37.72 -47.60
N LEU A 140 2.55 36.83 -46.59
CA LEU A 140 1.25 36.30 -46.22
C LEU A 140 0.33 37.41 -45.69
N ILE A 141 0.82 38.22 -44.74
CA ILE A 141 0.09 39.36 -44.15
C ILE A 141 -0.25 40.38 -45.23
N ARG A 142 0.68 40.68 -46.16
CA ARG A 142 0.47 41.58 -47.29
C ARG A 142 -0.58 41.06 -48.26
N LYS A 143 -0.60 39.77 -48.57
CA LYS A 143 -1.65 39.12 -49.40
C LYS A 143 -3.02 39.19 -48.74
N LEU A 144 -3.10 39.02 -47.42
CA LEU A 144 -4.34 39.18 -46.68
C LEU A 144 -4.84 40.64 -46.68
N LYS A 145 -3.94 41.63 -46.64
CA LYS A 145 -4.26 43.06 -46.71
C LYS A 145 -4.70 43.50 -48.11
N GLN A 146 -4.17 42.90 -49.19
CA GLN A 146 -4.48 43.25 -50.57
C GLN A 146 -5.79 42.64 -51.10
N LYS A 147 -6.30 41.58 -50.47
CA LYS A 147 -7.65 41.09 -50.73
C LYS A 147 -8.63 41.99 -49.97
N ASN A 148 -9.17 42.98 -50.69
CA ASN A 148 -10.06 44.02 -50.19
C ASN A 148 -11.45 43.51 -49.80
N ASP A 149 -11.58 42.28 -49.47
CA ASP A 149 -12.84 41.71 -49.06
C ASP A 149 -12.90 41.82 -47.54
N SER A 150 -13.93 42.47 -47.09
CA SER A 150 -14.42 42.58 -45.73
C SER A 150 -14.02 41.37 -44.88
N VAL A 151 -12.80 41.34 -44.41
CA VAL A 151 -12.34 40.41 -43.42
C VAL A 151 -12.91 40.90 -42.11
N TYR A 152 -13.93 40.26 -41.62
CA TYR A 152 -14.45 40.47 -40.28
C TYR A 152 -13.45 39.88 -39.31
N THR A 153 -13.16 40.67 -38.37
CA THR A 153 -12.09 40.41 -37.47
C THR A 153 -12.58 39.65 -36.25
N VAL A 154 -11.95 38.59 -36.00
CA VAL A 154 -11.93 37.98 -34.68
C VAL A 154 -11.02 38.86 -33.80
N LYS A 155 -11.60 39.62 -32.91
CA LYS A 155 -10.85 40.33 -31.84
C LYS A 155 -10.45 39.31 -30.81
N ARG A 156 -9.40 38.64 -30.99
CA ARG A 156 -8.87 37.49 -30.31
C ARG A 156 -9.30 36.18 -30.98
N LEU A 157 -8.41 35.61 -31.71
CA LEU A 157 -8.18 34.20 -31.68
C LEU A 157 -7.54 33.96 -30.29
N ASP A 158 -8.32 33.95 -29.22
CA ASP A 158 -7.96 33.25 -28.03
C ASP A 158 -7.83 31.82 -28.52
N SER A 159 -6.59 31.37 -28.67
CA SER A 159 -6.30 30.04 -29.14
C SER A 159 -6.62 29.07 -27.97
N ARG A 160 -7.93 28.93 -27.70
CA ARG A 160 -8.43 27.91 -26.85
C ARG A 160 -8.31 26.62 -27.61
N MET A 161 -7.28 25.87 -27.30
CA MET A 161 -7.07 24.53 -27.84
C MET A 161 -7.69 23.52 -26.89
N LEU A 162 -8.67 22.78 -27.39
CA LEU A 162 -9.09 21.55 -26.70
C LEU A 162 -8.04 20.49 -27.03
N MET A 163 -7.32 20.10 -26.00
CA MET A 163 -6.27 19.09 -26.08
C MET A 163 -6.68 17.84 -25.35
N PHE A 164 -6.31 16.72 -25.91
CA PHE A 164 -6.46 15.43 -25.26
C PHE A 164 -5.09 14.82 -25.07
N ASN A 165 -4.88 14.24 -23.92
CA ASN A 165 -3.80 13.32 -23.68
C ASN A 165 -4.30 12.16 -22.83
N GLY A 166 -3.62 11.05 -22.91
CA GLY A 166 -4.00 9.91 -22.14
C GLY A 166 -2.89 8.91 -22.01
N SER A 167 -3.16 7.91 -21.20
CA SER A 167 -2.31 6.74 -21.08
C SER A 167 -3.16 5.51 -20.85
N PHE A 168 -2.78 4.42 -21.48
CA PHE A 168 -3.27 3.10 -21.17
C PHE A 168 -2.11 2.28 -20.61
N THR A 169 -2.30 1.72 -19.44
CA THR A 169 -1.30 0.88 -18.79
C THR A 169 -1.94 -0.46 -18.45
N THR A 170 -1.30 -1.54 -18.85
CA THR A 170 -1.66 -2.89 -18.46
C THR A 170 -0.46 -3.58 -17.84
N SER A 171 -0.68 -4.33 -16.77
CA SER A 171 0.32 -5.21 -16.18
C SER A 171 -0.19 -6.62 -16.02
N PHE A 172 0.73 -7.57 -16.11
CA PHE A 172 0.49 -8.99 -15.84
C PHE A 172 1.48 -9.46 -14.81
N ASP A 173 0.97 -10.11 -13.78
CA ASP A 173 1.73 -10.61 -12.66
C ASP A 173 1.64 -12.11 -12.56
N ILE A 174 2.78 -12.77 -12.43
CA ILE A 174 2.90 -14.18 -12.05
C ILE A 174 3.38 -14.22 -10.61
N LYS A 175 2.59 -14.80 -9.73
CA LYS A 175 2.88 -14.88 -8.30
C LYS A 175 3.21 -16.30 -7.88
N ASN A 176 4.31 -16.43 -7.17
CA ASN A 176 4.71 -17.65 -6.50
C ASN A 176 4.93 -17.37 -5.01
N ARG A 177 4.66 -18.35 -4.16
CA ARG A 177 4.98 -18.23 -2.75
C ARG A 177 6.49 -18.12 -2.52
N ASN A 178 6.88 -17.42 -1.49
CA ASN A 178 8.20 -17.50 -0.90
C ASN A 178 8.38 -18.81 -0.11
N ALA A 179 9.46 -18.94 0.64
CA ALA A 179 9.72 -20.11 1.43
C ALA A 179 8.60 -20.39 2.44
N VAL A 180 8.31 -21.66 2.66
CA VAL A 180 7.46 -22.19 3.72
C VAL A 180 8.31 -23.08 4.63
N PRO A 181 7.87 -23.38 5.85
CA PRO A 181 8.56 -24.33 6.72
C PRO A 181 8.81 -25.65 6.02
N ALA A 182 10.01 -26.17 6.15
CA ALA A 182 10.36 -27.46 5.59
C ALA A 182 9.75 -28.58 6.46
N THR A 183 9.00 -29.47 5.84
CA THR A 183 8.41 -30.65 6.49
C THR A 183 9.24 -31.90 6.20
N GLN A 184 9.25 -32.82 7.15
CA GLN A 184 9.94 -34.10 6.95
C GLN A 184 9.16 -35.02 5.98
N SER A 185 9.90 -35.86 5.27
CA SER A 185 9.37 -36.80 4.29
C SER A 185 9.83 -38.25 4.55
N ARG A 186 10.22 -38.55 5.77
CA ARG A 186 10.84 -39.82 6.09
C ARG A 186 9.94 -40.72 6.94
N TYR A 187 9.30 -40.15 7.97
CA TYR A 187 8.54 -40.93 8.92
C TYR A 187 7.04 -40.77 8.70
N VAL A 188 6.33 -41.87 8.76
CA VAL A 188 4.88 -41.93 8.51
C VAL A 188 4.08 -41.54 9.76
N GLN A 189 2.79 -41.34 9.59
CA GLN A 189 1.82 -41.19 10.68
C GLN A 189 1.92 -42.37 11.65
N GLY A 190 1.94 -42.06 12.95
CA GLY A 190 2.06 -43.07 13.99
C GLY A 190 2.98 -42.64 15.12
N ARG A 191 3.12 -43.52 16.08
CA ARG A 191 4.00 -43.39 17.26
C ARG A 191 4.50 -44.75 17.72
N SER A 192 5.17 -44.79 18.84
CA SER A 192 5.52 -46.04 19.47
C SER A 192 4.33 -46.65 20.20
N GLU A 193 4.14 -47.94 20.03
CA GLU A 193 3.26 -48.81 20.81
C GLU A 193 4.07 -49.97 21.37
N ASN A 194 4.05 -50.18 22.69
CA ASN A 194 4.83 -51.21 23.37
C ASN A 194 6.32 -51.24 22.98
N GLY A 195 6.92 -50.08 22.83
CA GLY A 195 8.34 -49.92 22.45
C GLY A 195 8.67 -50.09 20.97
N SER A 196 7.67 -50.37 20.10
CA SER A 196 7.84 -50.54 18.68
C SER A 196 7.18 -49.44 17.90
N LEU A 197 7.82 -48.95 16.84
CA LEU A 197 7.24 -47.92 15.98
C LEU A 197 6.16 -48.51 15.07
N VAL A 198 4.94 -47.99 15.15
CA VAL A 198 3.79 -48.48 14.41
C VAL A 198 3.24 -47.39 13.49
N TRP A 199 2.80 -47.80 12.30
CA TRP A 199 1.99 -46.93 11.46
C TRP A 199 0.54 -46.97 11.99
N ASN A 200 0.04 -45.83 12.36
CA ASN A 200 -1.35 -45.63 12.75
C ASN A 200 -2.10 -44.92 11.62
N GLY A 201 -2.97 -45.65 10.92
CA GLY A 201 -3.75 -45.12 9.81
C GLY A 201 -4.71 -43.99 10.22
N PRO A 202 -5.28 -43.26 9.26
CA PRO A 202 -6.23 -42.17 9.53
C PRO A 202 -7.44 -42.58 10.39
N GLU A 203 -7.89 -43.82 10.29
CA GLU A 203 -8.99 -44.38 11.08
C GLU A 203 -8.71 -44.46 12.58
N THR A 204 -7.44 -44.36 12.99
CA THR A 204 -7.03 -44.32 14.40
C THR A 204 -7.04 -42.92 14.98
N HIS A 205 -7.27 -41.92 14.13
CA HIS A 205 -7.23 -40.48 14.50
C HIS A 205 -5.87 -39.97 14.99
N GLU A 206 -4.79 -40.68 14.67
CA GLU A 206 -3.45 -40.29 15.04
C GLU A 206 -3.06 -38.96 14.41
N MET A 207 -2.39 -38.10 15.16
CA MET A 207 -1.88 -36.78 14.71
C MET A 207 -0.37 -36.76 14.55
N PHE A 208 0.35 -37.64 15.27
CA PHE A 208 1.80 -37.66 15.27
C PHE A 208 2.38 -38.36 14.04
N SER A 209 3.53 -37.92 13.62
CA SER A 209 4.32 -38.50 12.52
C SER A 209 5.66 -39.02 13.02
N PHE A 210 5.63 -39.75 14.12
CA PHE A 210 6.77 -40.46 14.70
C PHE A 210 6.74 -41.96 14.41
N GLY A 211 5.95 -42.40 13.46
CA GLY A 211 5.86 -43.80 13.03
C GLY A 211 7.15 -44.33 12.35
N PRO A 212 7.10 -45.53 11.75
CA PRO A 212 8.24 -46.14 11.04
C PRO A 212 8.78 -45.27 9.89
N ASP A 213 10.00 -45.60 9.44
CA ASP A 213 10.55 -45.04 8.20
C ASP A 213 9.72 -45.55 7.01
N ILE A 214 9.23 -44.66 6.17
CA ILE A 214 8.38 -45.02 5.01
C ILE A 214 9.05 -46.00 4.05
N SER A 215 10.38 -46.03 4.00
CA SER A 215 11.14 -46.96 3.16
C SER A 215 11.03 -48.42 3.63
N THR A 216 10.64 -48.63 4.90
CA THR A 216 10.43 -49.98 5.47
C THR A 216 9.01 -50.48 5.30
N LEU A 217 8.15 -49.75 4.60
CA LEU A 217 6.74 -50.05 4.44
C LEU A 217 6.35 -50.28 2.99
N GLY A 218 5.28 -51.09 2.81
CA GLY A 218 4.63 -51.30 1.52
C GLY A 218 3.12 -51.27 1.63
N PHE A 219 2.44 -51.18 0.48
CA PHE A 219 0.97 -51.27 0.44
C PHE A 219 0.52 -52.71 0.33
N ASN A 220 -0.53 -53.05 1.10
CA ASN A 220 -1.09 -54.43 1.06
C ASN A 220 -1.97 -54.69 -0.17
N GLY A 221 -2.26 -53.70 -1.00
CA GLY A 221 -3.07 -53.84 -2.22
C GLY A 221 -4.57 -54.13 -2.01
N LEU A 222 -5.03 -54.12 -0.75
CA LEU A 222 -6.44 -54.37 -0.43
C LEU A 222 -7.23 -53.03 -0.45
N PRO A 223 -8.55 -53.10 -0.75
CA PRO A 223 -9.41 -51.94 -0.73
C PRO A 223 -9.31 -51.17 0.61
N TYR A 224 -9.05 -49.87 0.52
CA TYR A 224 -8.91 -48.99 1.69
C TYR A 224 -9.39 -47.59 1.34
N GLU A 225 -10.33 -47.07 2.11
CA GLU A 225 -10.97 -45.78 1.80
C GLU A 225 -10.03 -44.56 1.86
N TYR A 226 -8.96 -44.72 2.64
CA TYR A 226 -8.00 -43.59 2.85
C TYR A 226 -6.84 -43.56 1.86
N ASP A 227 -6.60 -44.69 1.13
CA ASP A 227 -5.59 -44.73 0.07
C ASP A 227 -5.91 -45.78 -0.97
N GLN A 228 -5.87 -45.40 -2.25
CA GLN A 228 -6.15 -46.29 -3.38
C GLN A 228 -5.19 -47.48 -3.51
N ASN A 229 -4.01 -47.42 -2.88
CA ASN A 229 -3.01 -48.47 -2.90
C ASN A 229 -3.18 -49.48 -1.75
N GLY A 230 -4.04 -49.18 -0.78
CA GLY A 230 -4.29 -50.05 0.39
C GLY A 230 -3.64 -49.52 1.67
N LYS A 231 -3.65 -50.32 2.73
CA LYS A 231 -3.02 -50.02 4.01
C LYS A 231 -1.50 -50.19 3.95
N LEU A 232 -0.80 -49.36 4.73
CA LEU A 232 0.63 -49.57 4.92
C LEU A 232 0.88 -50.71 5.92
N ILE A 233 1.76 -51.61 5.53
CA ILE A 233 2.27 -52.70 6.34
C ILE A 233 3.77 -52.80 6.21
N PRO A 234 4.50 -53.51 7.09
CA PRO A 234 5.91 -53.80 6.88
C PRO A 234 6.15 -54.35 5.49
N TRP A 235 7.15 -53.81 4.79
CA TRP A 235 7.43 -54.21 3.42
C TRP A 235 7.99 -55.66 3.40
N VAL A 236 7.48 -56.45 2.46
CA VAL A 236 8.00 -57.76 2.11
C VAL A 236 8.08 -57.87 0.59
N ASP A 237 8.88 -58.80 0.10
CA ASP A 237 9.06 -59.00 -1.35
C ASP A 237 7.71 -59.25 -2.04
N GLY A 238 7.50 -58.53 -3.15
CA GLY A 238 6.27 -58.62 -3.94
C GLY A 238 5.23 -57.54 -3.63
N LEU A 239 5.41 -56.76 -2.54
CA LEU A 239 4.55 -55.62 -2.26
C LEU A 239 5.04 -54.34 -2.98
N GLN A 240 4.07 -53.51 -3.33
CA GLN A 240 4.38 -52.15 -3.79
C GLN A 240 4.94 -51.32 -2.62
N HIS A 241 6.09 -50.68 -2.81
CA HIS A 241 6.66 -49.79 -1.80
C HIS A 241 5.70 -48.65 -1.44
N ALA A 242 5.76 -48.22 -0.18
CA ALA A 242 5.02 -47.06 0.30
C ALA A 242 5.41 -45.79 -0.47
N ARG A 243 4.43 -44.96 -0.76
CA ARG A 243 4.59 -43.77 -1.58
C ARG A 243 4.64 -42.52 -0.70
N LYS A 244 5.57 -41.60 -1.00
CA LYS A 244 5.63 -40.28 -0.40
C LYS A 244 4.68 -39.33 -1.14
N TYR A 245 3.73 -38.76 -0.44
CA TYR A 245 2.79 -37.80 -0.99
C TYR A 245 3.27 -36.36 -0.73
N LYS A 246 3.07 -35.49 -1.72
CA LYS A 246 3.25 -34.06 -1.59
C LYS A 246 1.91 -33.40 -1.32
N ASN A 247 1.83 -32.61 -0.28
CA ASN A 247 0.60 -31.97 0.15
C ASN A 247 0.69 -30.44 0.07
N ASP A 248 1.45 -29.91 -0.91
CA ASP A 248 1.57 -28.47 -1.14
C ASP A 248 0.29 -27.94 -1.78
N ILE A 249 -0.39 -27.05 -1.08
CA ILE A 249 -1.65 -26.44 -1.53
C ILE A 249 -1.46 -25.21 -2.41
N PHE A 250 -0.22 -24.67 -2.48
CA PHE A 250 0.05 -23.43 -3.20
C PHE A 250 0.21 -23.66 -4.70
N LYS A 251 -0.32 -22.73 -5.49
CA LYS A 251 -0.21 -22.76 -6.95
C LYS A 251 0.38 -21.44 -7.45
N THR A 252 1.00 -21.50 -8.61
CA THR A 252 1.38 -20.30 -9.36
C THR A 252 0.11 -19.65 -9.88
N THR A 253 -0.04 -18.36 -9.60
CA THR A 253 -1.25 -17.61 -9.96
C THR A 253 -0.92 -16.41 -10.82
N VAL A 254 -1.91 -15.90 -11.56
CA VAL A 254 -1.77 -14.80 -12.50
C VAL A 254 -2.74 -13.68 -12.13
N GLY A 255 -2.22 -12.47 -11.97
CA GLY A 255 -2.98 -11.25 -11.81
C GLY A 255 -2.85 -10.34 -13.04
N TYR A 256 -3.71 -9.33 -13.11
CA TYR A 256 -3.58 -8.24 -14.06
C TYR A 256 -4.08 -6.92 -13.46
N ASN A 257 -3.57 -5.81 -14.00
CA ASN A 257 -4.05 -4.47 -13.68
C ASN A 257 -4.11 -3.64 -14.95
N ASN A 258 -5.28 -3.08 -15.24
CA ASN A 258 -5.54 -2.25 -16.39
C ASN A 258 -5.93 -0.85 -15.90
N GLN A 259 -5.31 0.18 -16.45
CA GLN A 259 -5.61 1.57 -16.14
C GLN A 259 -5.69 2.38 -17.43
N LEU A 260 -6.77 3.11 -17.59
CA LEU A 260 -6.97 4.09 -18.64
C LEU A 260 -7.11 5.47 -18.01
N ASN A 261 -6.21 6.37 -18.36
CA ASN A 261 -6.27 7.77 -17.98
C ASN A 261 -6.53 8.60 -19.23
N VAL A 262 -7.51 9.48 -19.19
CA VAL A 262 -7.81 10.42 -20.26
C VAL A 262 -7.95 11.81 -19.64
N ASN A 263 -7.24 12.77 -20.20
CA ASN A 263 -7.38 14.17 -19.84
C ASN A 263 -7.83 14.94 -21.05
N ALA A 264 -8.88 15.71 -20.88
CA ALA A 264 -9.33 16.72 -21.81
C ALA A 264 -9.12 18.09 -21.15
N PHE A 265 -8.44 18.99 -21.81
CA PHE A 265 -8.20 20.32 -21.25
C PHE A 265 -8.30 21.41 -22.30
N ILE A 266 -8.83 22.55 -21.89
CA ILE A 266 -8.89 23.76 -22.68
C ILE A 266 -7.75 24.65 -22.24
N GLN A 267 -6.84 24.94 -23.14
CA GLN A 267 -5.71 25.83 -22.93
C GLN A 267 -5.99 27.17 -23.59
N GLU A 268 -5.82 28.26 -22.89
CA GLU A 268 -5.87 29.63 -23.37
C GLU A 268 -4.48 30.23 -23.23
N GLY A 269 -3.79 30.37 -24.34
CA GLY A 269 -2.38 30.74 -24.35
C GLY A 269 -1.53 29.69 -23.60
N ASN A 270 -0.77 30.12 -22.59
CA ASN A 270 0.02 29.23 -21.74
C ASN A 270 -0.75 28.73 -20.50
N ASN A 271 -1.97 29.21 -20.28
CA ASN A 271 -2.76 28.90 -19.10
C ASN A 271 -3.84 27.85 -19.42
N GLU A 272 -3.88 26.85 -18.59
CA GLU A 272 -4.94 25.85 -18.61
C GLU A 272 -6.14 26.39 -17.83
N LYS A 273 -7.29 26.52 -18.51
CA LYS A 273 -8.51 27.04 -17.91
C LYS A 273 -9.46 25.96 -17.38
N ILE A 274 -9.56 24.87 -18.12
CA ILE A 274 -10.43 23.75 -17.75
C ILE A 274 -9.67 22.46 -17.99
N ARG A 275 -9.67 21.58 -17.03
CA ARG A 275 -9.17 20.20 -17.18
C ARG A 275 -10.21 19.22 -16.66
N LEU A 276 -10.63 18.31 -17.49
CA LEU A 276 -11.37 17.12 -17.13
C LEU A 276 -10.42 15.92 -17.18
N SER A 277 -10.25 15.23 -16.06
CA SER A 277 -9.45 14.00 -15.98
C SER A 277 -10.37 12.84 -15.65
N LEU A 278 -10.30 11.78 -16.44
CA LEU A 278 -11.01 10.52 -16.21
C LEU A 278 -9.98 9.41 -16.02
N ASN A 279 -10.17 8.61 -14.98
CA ASN A 279 -9.38 7.42 -14.71
C ASN A 279 -10.31 6.23 -14.56
N LEU A 280 -10.05 5.19 -15.31
CA LEU A 280 -10.72 3.90 -15.23
C LEU A 280 -9.69 2.86 -14.86
N GLY A 281 -9.95 2.11 -13.79
CA GLY A 281 -9.07 1.05 -13.33
C GLY A 281 -9.80 -0.25 -13.14
N GLN A 282 -9.17 -1.35 -13.51
CA GLN A 282 -9.60 -2.70 -13.18
C GLN A 282 -8.39 -3.53 -12.83
N GLN A 283 -8.40 -4.10 -11.66
CA GLN A 283 -7.35 -4.98 -11.17
C GLN A 283 -7.96 -6.33 -10.79
N LYS A 284 -7.29 -7.41 -11.14
CA LYS A 284 -7.54 -8.72 -10.58
C LYS A 284 -6.25 -9.25 -9.98
N ASN A 285 -6.29 -9.48 -8.71
CA ASN A 285 -5.24 -10.10 -7.94
C ASN A 285 -5.64 -11.54 -7.64
N GLN A 286 -4.90 -12.50 -8.15
CA GLN A 286 -5.07 -13.89 -7.77
C GLN A 286 -3.94 -14.25 -6.80
N MET A 287 -4.30 -14.86 -5.66
CA MET A 287 -3.34 -15.17 -4.61
C MET A 287 -2.85 -16.63 -4.74
N TYR A 288 -2.94 -17.43 -3.67
CA TYR A 288 -2.32 -18.76 -3.58
C TYR A 288 -3.09 -19.87 -4.32
N PHE A 289 -4.40 -19.68 -4.54
CA PHE A 289 -5.31 -20.68 -5.06
C PHE A 289 -6.13 -20.14 -6.23
N ILE A 290 -6.71 -21.04 -7.03
CA ILE A 290 -7.49 -20.66 -8.21
C ILE A 290 -8.70 -19.81 -7.84
N ASP A 291 -9.37 -20.13 -6.74
CA ASP A 291 -10.59 -19.43 -6.29
C ASP A 291 -10.32 -18.34 -5.24
N GLN A 292 -9.05 -18.00 -5.02
CA GLN A 292 -8.63 -16.94 -4.13
C GLN A 292 -8.24 -15.72 -4.94
N PHE A 293 -9.10 -14.73 -5.00
CA PHE A 293 -8.84 -13.52 -5.77
C PHE A 293 -9.54 -12.30 -5.18
N ASP A 294 -9.01 -11.13 -5.48
CA ASP A 294 -9.66 -9.84 -5.34
C ASP A 294 -9.80 -9.16 -6.71
N ILE A 295 -10.91 -8.49 -6.92
CA ILE A 295 -11.17 -7.66 -8.09
C ILE A 295 -11.49 -6.26 -7.59
N ALA A 296 -10.69 -5.30 -8.01
CA ALA A 296 -10.92 -3.89 -7.76
C ALA A 296 -11.30 -3.19 -9.07
N ASN A 297 -12.41 -2.47 -9.06
CA ASN A 297 -12.83 -1.60 -10.14
C ASN A 297 -12.86 -0.16 -9.63
N SER A 298 -12.28 0.75 -10.38
CA SER A 298 -12.26 2.17 -10.01
C SER A 298 -12.67 3.07 -11.17
N PHE A 299 -13.45 4.09 -10.83
CA PHE A 299 -13.79 5.20 -11.69
C PHE A 299 -13.49 6.49 -10.93
N LYS A 300 -12.63 7.34 -11.50
CA LYS A 300 -12.30 8.65 -10.93
C LYS A 300 -12.52 9.72 -11.99
N ALA A 301 -13.27 10.75 -11.65
CA ALA A 301 -13.48 11.92 -12.47
C ALA A 301 -13.06 13.16 -11.70
N LYS A 302 -12.29 14.03 -12.33
CA LYS A 302 -11.82 15.28 -11.73
C LYS A 302 -11.96 16.41 -12.72
N LEU A 303 -12.63 17.47 -12.31
CA LEU A 303 -12.76 18.72 -13.06
C LEU A 303 -12.03 19.83 -12.32
N ASN A 304 -11.05 20.44 -12.97
CA ASN A 304 -10.38 21.64 -12.48
C ASN A 304 -10.71 22.79 -13.44
N THR A 305 -11.15 23.90 -12.90
CA THR A 305 -11.47 25.09 -13.70
C THR A 305 -11.17 26.37 -12.93
N GLU A 306 -10.87 27.41 -13.68
CA GLU A 306 -10.76 28.77 -13.17
C GLU A 306 -11.94 29.58 -13.71
N LEU A 307 -12.80 30.06 -12.83
CA LEU A 307 -13.97 30.87 -13.18
C LEU A 307 -14.00 32.16 -12.35
N GLY A 308 -13.93 33.31 -12.99
CA GLY A 308 -13.97 34.59 -12.29
C GLY A 308 -12.86 34.77 -11.25
N GLY A 309 -11.69 34.18 -11.47
CA GLY A 309 -10.57 34.16 -10.54
C GLY A 309 -10.77 33.22 -9.32
N TYR A 310 -11.78 32.35 -9.35
CA TYR A 310 -11.93 31.23 -8.44
C TYR A 310 -11.35 29.99 -9.07
N ASN A 311 -10.46 29.30 -8.36
CA ASN A 311 -10.00 27.97 -8.73
C ASN A 311 -10.95 26.93 -8.13
N ILE A 312 -11.67 26.22 -8.98
CA ILE A 312 -12.68 25.23 -8.60
C ILE A 312 -12.20 23.86 -8.98
N ASN A 313 -12.13 22.96 -8.00
CA ASN A 313 -11.80 21.56 -8.22
C ASN A 313 -12.98 20.71 -7.74
N LEU A 314 -13.54 19.92 -8.63
CA LEU A 314 -14.52 18.89 -8.36
C LEU A 314 -13.90 17.54 -8.56
N ALA A 315 -14.13 16.60 -7.65
CA ALA A 315 -13.71 15.24 -7.85
C ALA A 315 -14.81 14.27 -7.41
N PHE A 316 -14.91 13.19 -8.16
CA PHE A 316 -15.76 12.05 -7.86
C PHE A 316 -14.94 10.77 -7.99
N ASN A 317 -14.99 9.91 -6.99
CA ASN A 317 -14.41 8.58 -7.00
C ASN A 317 -15.51 7.55 -6.72
N TYR A 318 -15.44 6.47 -7.47
CA TYR A 318 -16.15 5.24 -7.19
C TYR A 318 -15.15 4.09 -7.20
N GLU A 319 -15.09 3.33 -6.11
CA GLU A 319 -14.29 2.13 -6.01
C GLU A 319 -15.16 0.97 -5.55
N GLU A 320 -15.03 -0.17 -6.22
CA GLU A 320 -15.68 -1.42 -5.82
C GLU A 320 -14.63 -2.51 -5.76
N ASP A 321 -14.42 -3.06 -4.55
CA ASP A 321 -13.56 -4.18 -4.30
C ASP A 321 -14.39 -5.41 -3.98
N LYS A 322 -14.12 -6.49 -4.65
CA LYS A 322 -14.71 -7.81 -4.40
C LYS A 322 -13.61 -8.81 -4.18
N ALA A 323 -13.64 -9.45 -3.04
CA ALA A 323 -12.70 -10.49 -2.73
C ALA A 323 -13.41 -11.80 -2.40
N THR A 324 -12.79 -12.88 -2.82
CA THR A 324 -13.24 -14.24 -2.52
C THR A 324 -12.09 -14.99 -1.89
N ASN A 325 -12.33 -15.58 -0.74
CA ASN A 325 -11.38 -16.42 -0.03
C ASN A 325 -10.03 -15.75 0.27
N THR A 326 -10.00 -14.43 0.50
CA THR A 326 -8.77 -13.66 0.73
C THR A 326 -8.43 -13.46 2.19
N ASN A 327 -9.31 -13.89 3.11
CA ASN A 327 -9.05 -13.78 4.53
C ASN A 327 -7.86 -14.67 4.93
N ARG A 328 -6.90 -14.09 5.61
CA ARG A 328 -5.73 -14.79 6.12
C ARG A 328 -6.00 -15.50 7.45
N ILE A 329 -7.13 -15.21 8.05
CA ILE A 329 -7.66 -15.85 9.25
C ILE A 329 -8.76 -16.82 8.82
N GLY A 330 -8.89 -17.95 9.48
CA GLY A 330 -9.95 -18.93 9.21
C GLY A 330 -9.58 -19.92 8.12
N LEU A 331 -10.37 -20.00 7.04
CA LEU A 331 -10.29 -21.08 6.07
C LEU A 331 -8.88 -21.33 5.50
N PHE A 332 -8.17 -20.27 5.07
CA PHE A 332 -6.86 -20.42 4.45
C PHE A 332 -5.76 -20.75 5.44
N ASN A 333 -5.76 -20.09 6.58
CA ASN A 333 -4.84 -20.41 7.66
C ASN A 333 -5.03 -21.86 8.09
N LYS A 334 -6.28 -22.30 8.23
CA LYS A 334 -6.63 -23.69 8.55
C LYS A 334 -6.19 -24.67 7.46
N ALA A 335 -6.44 -24.37 6.21
CA ALA A 335 -5.99 -25.21 5.09
C ALA A 335 -4.45 -25.29 5.02
N TYR A 336 -3.76 -24.18 5.23
CA TYR A 336 -2.29 -24.11 5.30
C TYR A 336 -1.73 -24.94 6.46
N GLN A 337 -2.26 -24.76 7.66
CA GLN A 337 -1.91 -25.54 8.83
C GLN A 337 -2.07 -27.04 8.58
N ASN A 338 -3.24 -27.45 8.09
CA ASN A 338 -3.51 -28.85 7.81
C ASN A 338 -2.61 -29.41 6.70
N SER A 339 -2.26 -28.62 5.68
CA SER A 339 -1.33 -29.06 4.63
C SER A 339 0.08 -29.36 5.16
N LEU A 340 0.58 -28.55 6.11
CA LEU A 340 1.88 -28.77 6.75
C LEU A 340 1.84 -29.95 7.75
N LEU A 341 0.72 -30.16 8.42
CA LEU A 341 0.55 -31.25 9.38
C LEU A 341 0.22 -32.58 8.72
N THR A 342 -0.26 -32.61 7.50
CA THR A 342 -0.56 -33.85 6.79
C THR A 342 0.67 -34.74 6.69
N PRO A 343 0.61 -35.99 7.18
CA PRO A 343 1.71 -36.94 7.11
C PRO A 343 2.14 -37.24 5.68
N VAL A 344 3.41 -37.56 5.48
CA VAL A 344 3.95 -37.93 4.16
C VAL A 344 3.27 -39.17 3.56
N SER A 345 2.70 -40.03 4.40
CA SER A 345 1.97 -41.26 4.03
C SER A 345 0.52 -41.02 3.61
N PHE A 346 0.00 -39.79 3.66
CA PHE A 346 -1.36 -39.47 3.30
C PHE A 346 -1.40 -38.43 2.17
N SER A 347 -2.28 -38.61 1.20
CA SER A 347 -2.51 -37.70 0.07
C SER A 347 -3.77 -36.86 0.28
N ASN A 348 -3.67 -35.56 0.30
CA ASN A 348 -4.83 -34.66 0.30
C ASN A 348 -5.52 -34.57 -1.09
N GLU A 349 -4.86 -35.03 -2.16
CA GLU A 349 -5.33 -34.90 -3.54
C GLU A 349 -6.13 -36.10 -4.07
N GLN A 350 -6.21 -37.23 -3.31
CA GLN A 350 -7.09 -38.32 -3.63
C GLN A 350 -8.56 -37.96 -3.36
N ASN A 351 -9.44 -38.87 -3.24
CA ASN A 351 -10.85 -38.58 -2.95
C ASN A 351 -11.01 -37.64 -1.74
N THR A 352 -11.92 -36.69 -1.86
CA THR A 352 -12.23 -35.73 -0.78
C THR A 352 -13.12 -36.32 0.31
N PHE A 353 -13.95 -37.33 -0.06
CA PHE A 353 -14.93 -37.99 0.81
C PHE A 353 -14.66 -39.47 0.97
N LEU A 354 -15.02 -39.99 2.13
CA LEU A 354 -15.16 -41.41 2.41
C LEU A 354 -16.50 -41.94 1.87
N ASN A 355 -16.68 -43.28 1.80
CA ASN A 355 -17.89 -43.90 1.31
C ASN A 355 -19.16 -43.54 2.10
N ASN A 356 -18.99 -43.17 3.38
CA ASN A 356 -20.10 -42.73 4.24
C ASN A 356 -20.45 -41.24 4.07
N GLY A 357 -19.80 -40.51 3.14
CA GLY A 357 -20.02 -39.10 2.88
C GLY A 357 -19.29 -38.13 3.83
N SER A 358 -18.56 -38.66 4.81
CA SER A 358 -17.71 -37.79 5.65
C SER A 358 -16.43 -37.39 4.91
N GLN A 359 -15.78 -36.30 5.36
CA GLN A 359 -14.52 -35.91 4.76
C GLN A 359 -13.43 -36.97 4.93
N ARG A 360 -12.63 -37.17 3.91
CA ARG A 360 -11.43 -37.99 3.96
C ARG A 360 -10.24 -37.13 4.44
N SER A 361 -9.89 -37.24 5.70
CA SER A 361 -8.73 -36.55 6.32
C SER A 361 -7.78 -37.56 6.93
N TYR A 362 -6.52 -37.14 7.20
CA TYR A 362 -5.55 -38.01 7.89
C TYR A 362 -5.86 -38.21 9.39
N SER A 363 -6.78 -37.41 9.95
CA SER A 363 -7.28 -37.56 11.33
C SER A 363 -8.65 -36.91 11.44
N GLN A 364 -9.49 -37.33 12.36
CA GLN A 364 -10.74 -36.64 12.69
C GLN A 364 -10.53 -35.25 13.30
N TYR A 365 -9.32 -34.97 13.80
CA TYR A 365 -8.95 -33.69 14.41
C TYR A 365 -8.33 -32.72 13.39
N ALA A 366 -8.38 -33.07 12.14
CA ALA A 366 -7.81 -32.26 11.07
C ALA A 366 -8.74 -32.27 9.85
N ASP A 367 -8.76 -31.16 9.12
CA ASP A 367 -9.48 -31.10 7.84
C ASP A 367 -8.57 -31.42 6.67
N ASN A 368 -9.10 -32.07 5.66
CA ASN A 368 -8.46 -32.13 4.37
C ASN A 368 -8.54 -30.75 3.70
N PRO A 369 -7.42 -30.11 3.31
CA PRO A 369 -7.45 -28.84 2.59
C PRO A 369 -8.35 -28.85 1.35
N SER A 370 -8.38 -29.96 0.58
CA SER A 370 -9.27 -30.09 -0.59
C SER A 370 -10.74 -30.02 -0.19
N PHE A 371 -11.12 -30.66 0.92
CA PHE A 371 -12.48 -30.57 1.46
C PHE A 371 -12.87 -29.13 1.82
N LEU A 372 -11.95 -28.38 2.46
CA LEU A 372 -12.23 -26.98 2.81
C LEU A 372 -12.47 -26.11 1.58
N PHE A 373 -11.83 -26.41 0.45
CA PHE A 373 -11.99 -25.63 -0.78
C PHE A 373 -13.17 -26.09 -1.65
N GLU A 374 -13.48 -27.38 -1.69
CA GLU A 374 -14.54 -27.94 -2.53
C GLU A 374 -15.94 -27.72 -1.96
N GLN A 375 -16.07 -27.62 -0.66
CA GLN A 375 -17.36 -27.67 0.07
C GLN A 375 -18.05 -26.33 0.24
N ASP A 376 -18.04 -25.44 -0.71
CA ASP A 376 -18.75 -24.15 -0.58
C ASP A 376 -18.46 -23.36 0.70
N SER A 377 -17.47 -23.76 1.50
CA SER A 377 -16.94 -22.92 2.56
C SER A 377 -16.29 -21.70 1.90
N LYS A 378 -16.78 -20.51 2.22
CA LYS A 378 -16.44 -19.29 1.46
C LYS A 378 -16.25 -18.14 2.40
N TYR A 379 -15.25 -17.35 2.11
CA TYR A 379 -15.18 -15.99 2.55
C TYR A 379 -15.45 -15.07 1.36
N ARG A 380 -16.38 -14.15 1.50
CA ARG A 380 -16.65 -13.11 0.51
C ARG A 380 -16.58 -11.75 1.16
N TYR A 381 -15.96 -10.84 0.46
CA TYR A 381 -15.83 -9.45 0.86
C TYR A 381 -16.28 -8.57 -0.30
N GLN A 382 -17.04 -7.56 -0.01
CA GLN A 382 -17.36 -6.49 -0.95
C GLN A 382 -17.27 -5.16 -0.24
N ASN A 383 -16.51 -4.25 -0.82
CA ASN A 383 -16.42 -2.86 -0.40
C ASN A 383 -16.86 -1.98 -1.57
N ARG A 384 -17.74 -1.03 -1.31
CA ARG A 384 -18.18 0.00 -2.26
C ARG A 384 -18.00 1.35 -1.65
N GLU A 385 -17.06 2.10 -2.19
CA GLU A 385 -16.76 3.46 -1.77
C GLU A 385 -17.21 4.45 -2.83
N ARG A 386 -17.86 5.52 -2.40
CA ARG A 386 -18.22 6.68 -3.22
C ARG A 386 -17.75 7.92 -2.49
N TRP A 387 -16.95 8.69 -3.17
CA TRP A 387 -16.41 9.92 -2.62
C TRP A 387 -16.62 11.06 -3.59
N PHE A 388 -17.12 12.17 -3.07
CA PHE A 388 -17.30 13.41 -3.79
C PHE A 388 -16.59 14.53 -3.06
N SER A 389 -15.90 15.43 -3.79
CA SER A 389 -15.30 16.61 -3.20
C SER A 389 -15.43 17.84 -4.09
N LEU A 390 -15.58 18.97 -3.42
CA LEU A 390 -15.53 20.31 -3.96
C LEU A 390 -14.47 21.09 -3.23
N ASN A 391 -13.55 21.72 -3.97
CA ASN A 391 -12.57 22.64 -3.42
C ASN A 391 -12.64 23.94 -4.20
N VAL A 392 -12.83 25.06 -3.53
CA VAL A 392 -12.91 26.41 -4.10
C VAL A 392 -11.85 27.28 -3.45
N ILE A 393 -10.95 27.82 -4.26
CA ILE A 393 -9.89 28.70 -3.81
C ILE A 393 -10.04 30.06 -4.48
N LYS A 394 -10.00 31.10 -3.66
CA LYS A 394 -9.93 32.48 -4.14
C LYS A 394 -8.72 33.16 -3.53
N ASN A 395 -7.91 33.78 -4.35
CA ASN A 395 -6.78 34.59 -3.95
C ASN A 395 -7.09 36.06 -4.28
N TRP A 396 -6.82 36.93 -3.33
CA TRP A 396 -6.68 38.38 -3.47
C TRP A 396 -5.24 38.75 -3.17
N ASP A 397 -4.85 39.97 -3.30
CA ASP A 397 -3.44 40.39 -3.17
C ASP A 397 -2.79 39.88 -1.87
N HIS A 398 -3.45 40.06 -0.74
CA HIS A 398 -2.95 39.64 0.56
C HIS A 398 -3.78 38.55 1.24
N PHE A 399 -4.98 38.29 0.73
CA PHE A 399 -5.93 37.39 1.37
C PHE A 399 -6.25 36.19 0.49
N LYS A 400 -6.26 35.02 1.10
CA LYS A 400 -6.63 33.77 0.43
C LYS A 400 -7.68 33.02 1.24
N VAL A 401 -8.73 32.57 0.56
CA VAL A 401 -9.74 31.66 1.11
C VAL A 401 -9.71 30.36 0.36
N ASN A 402 -9.76 29.27 1.09
CA ASN A 402 -9.93 27.91 0.57
C ASN A 402 -11.08 27.24 1.29
N ILE A 403 -12.11 26.82 0.55
CA ILE A 403 -13.27 26.08 1.04
C ILE A 403 -13.22 24.70 0.42
N SER A 404 -13.11 23.69 1.25
CA SER A 404 -13.05 22.28 0.85
C SER A 404 -14.19 21.52 1.50
N GLN A 405 -14.99 20.86 0.70
CA GLN A 405 -16.13 20.04 1.13
C GLN A 405 -15.96 18.65 0.57
N SER A 406 -16.17 17.62 1.37
CA SER A 406 -16.23 16.27 0.84
C SER A 406 -17.29 15.42 1.54
N TYR A 407 -17.83 14.50 0.80
CA TYR A 407 -18.76 13.49 1.28
C TYR A 407 -18.33 12.12 0.80
N GLU A 408 -18.23 11.22 1.73
CA GLU A 408 -17.88 9.82 1.51
C GLU A 408 -19.02 8.92 1.96
N LYS A 409 -19.31 7.89 1.18
CA LYS A 409 -20.19 6.81 1.57
C LYS A 409 -19.52 5.49 1.27
N ASN A 410 -19.37 4.68 2.31
CA ASN A 410 -18.74 3.36 2.21
C ASN A 410 -19.72 2.29 2.68
N THR A 411 -19.82 1.19 1.93
CA THR A 411 -20.59 0.00 2.27
C THR A 411 -19.69 -1.20 2.19
N ILE A 412 -19.42 -1.84 3.33
CA ILE A 412 -18.65 -3.06 3.45
C ILE A 412 -19.60 -4.20 3.78
N TRP A 413 -19.49 -5.28 3.03
CA TRP A 413 -20.21 -6.53 3.29
C TRP A 413 -19.22 -7.68 3.34
N ASN A 414 -19.31 -8.49 4.39
CA ASN A 414 -18.51 -9.69 4.57
C ASN A 414 -19.42 -10.87 4.81
N LEU A 415 -19.08 -11.99 4.20
CA LEU A 415 -19.67 -13.30 4.47
C LEU A 415 -18.56 -14.28 4.80
N ASP A 416 -18.65 -14.91 5.96
CA ASP A 416 -17.77 -16.00 6.37
C ASP A 416 -18.61 -17.24 6.62
N GLN A 417 -18.44 -18.24 5.78
CA GLN A 417 -19.25 -19.45 5.75
C GLN A 417 -18.36 -20.69 5.81
N TYR A 418 -18.60 -21.50 6.82
CA TYR A 418 -18.06 -22.86 6.94
C TYR A 418 -19.19 -23.86 6.82
N LYS A 419 -19.00 -24.86 5.97
CA LYS A 419 -19.95 -25.97 5.86
C LYS A 419 -19.89 -26.86 7.10
N PRO A 420 -20.99 -27.55 7.45
CA PRO A 420 -20.99 -28.59 8.45
C PRO A 420 -19.90 -29.64 8.18
N SER A 421 -19.46 -30.30 9.22
CA SER A 421 -18.44 -31.38 9.20
C SER A 421 -16.98 -30.95 9.07
N ALA A 422 -16.69 -29.62 8.97
CA ALA A 422 -15.33 -29.14 9.21
C ALA A 422 -14.98 -29.32 10.69
N TYR A 423 -13.74 -29.70 10.99
CA TYR A 423 -13.28 -29.87 12.37
C TYR A 423 -13.46 -28.58 13.18
N GLY A 424 -14.10 -28.68 14.33
CA GLY A 424 -14.49 -27.54 15.15
C GLY A 424 -15.79 -26.85 14.73
N PHE A 425 -16.42 -27.26 13.62
CA PHE A 425 -17.65 -26.66 13.07
C PHE A 425 -18.68 -27.73 12.65
N SER A 426 -19.03 -28.61 13.55
CA SER A 426 -19.96 -29.73 13.28
C SER A 426 -21.28 -29.25 12.65
N ASN A 427 -21.77 -28.08 13.07
CA ASN A 427 -23.01 -27.47 12.57
C ASN A 427 -22.76 -26.42 11.48
N GLY A 428 -21.51 -26.22 11.07
CA GLY A 428 -21.10 -25.12 10.21
C GLY A 428 -21.15 -23.75 10.90
N VAL A 429 -20.77 -22.72 10.14
CA VAL A 429 -20.84 -21.31 10.57
C VAL A 429 -21.36 -20.48 9.41
N LEU A 430 -22.25 -19.56 9.70
CA LEU A 430 -22.66 -18.50 8.80
C LEU A 430 -22.57 -17.19 9.56
N ASN A 431 -21.61 -16.37 9.16
CA ASN A 431 -21.46 -15.03 9.70
C ASN A 431 -21.51 -14.00 8.58
N GLU A 432 -22.53 -13.18 8.60
CA GLU A 432 -22.69 -12.06 7.69
C GLU A 432 -22.53 -10.76 8.46
N ARG A 433 -21.67 -9.87 7.99
CA ARG A 433 -21.44 -8.56 8.57
C ARG A 433 -21.61 -7.49 7.50
N THR A 434 -22.42 -6.51 7.79
CA THR A 434 -22.65 -5.33 6.95
C THR A 434 -22.28 -4.07 7.72
N GLN A 435 -21.49 -3.20 7.10
CA GLN A 435 -21.16 -1.88 7.64
C GLN A 435 -21.49 -0.82 6.61
N ASN A 436 -22.37 0.10 6.96
CA ASN A 436 -22.69 1.28 6.17
C ASN A 436 -22.14 2.51 6.89
N SER A 437 -21.16 3.16 6.28
CA SER A 437 -20.53 4.35 6.84
C SER A 437 -20.72 5.55 5.92
N SER A 438 -20.86 6.72 6.51
CA SER A 438 -20.79 7.98 5.79
C SER A 438 -19.96 8.99 6.57
N ALA A 439 -19.20 9.81 5.84
CA ALA A 439 -18.42 10.90 6.40
C ALA A 439 -18.64 12.17 5.59
N TYR A 440 -18.94 13.25 6.28
CA TYR A 440 -18.93 14.59 5.74
C TYR A 440 -17.77 15.35 6.34
N HIS A 441 -17.00 16.01 5.49
CA HIS A 441 -15.86 16.83 5.90
C HIS A 441 -15.98 18.20 5.27
N SER A 442 -15.89 19.24 6.09
CA SER A 442 -15.84 20.63 5.68
C SER A 442 -14.61 21.29 6.25
N ASN A 443 -13.85 21.96 5.40
CA ASN A 443 -12.65 22.70 5.79
C ASN A 443 -12.71 24.11 5.17
N ILE A 444 -12.64 25.14 6.00
CA ILE A 444 -12.62 26.54 5.60
C ILE A 444 -11.32 27.15 6.14
N LEU A 445 -10.43 27.51 5.23
CA LEU A 445 -9.15 28.12 5.54
C LEU A 445 -9.12 29.54 5.01
N GLY A 446 -8.93 30.50 5.90
CA GLY A 446 -8.59 31.87 5.57
C GLY A 446 -7.13 32.16 5.90
N SER A 447 -6.38 32.81 5.02
CA SER A 447 -5.02 33.23 5.30
C SER A 447 -4.79 34.66 4.80
N TYR A 448 -4.03 35.43 5.59
CA TYR A 448 -3.63 36.78 5.30
C TYR A 448 -2.12 36.88 5.28
N THR A 449 -1.55 37.43 4.23
CA THR A 449 -0.12 37.56 4.02
C THR A 449 0.29 38.99 4.09
N LEU A 450 1.30 39.33 4.93
CA LEU A 450 1.93 40.61 5.07
C LEU A 450 3.42 40.54 4.71
N GLY A 451 3.93 41.60 4.13
CA GLY A 451 5.34 41.69 3.74
C GLY A 451 5.58 41.31 2.29
N ASP A 452 6.82 41.17 1.94
CA ASP A 452 7.33 40.95 0.61
C ASP A 452 8.05 39.58 0.50
N TYR A 453 8.94 39.45 -0.46
CA TYR A 453 9.73 38.24 -0.66
C TYR A 453 10.76 38.02 0.45
N ASP A 454 11.35 39.11 0.96
CA ASP A 454 12.45 39.05 1.94
C ASP A 454 11.94 38.85 3.37
N PHE A 455 10.79 39.43 3.68
CA PHE A 455 10.16 39.29 4.98
C PHE A 455 8.66 39.06 4.86
N LYS A 456 8.23 37.87 5.16
CA LYS A 456 6.87 37.43 4.94
C LYS A 456 6.22 36.92 6.24
N ASN A 457 5.03 37.42 6.53
CA ASN A 457 4.20 36.97 7.64
C ASN A 457 2.89 36.43 7.09
N ILE A 458 2.49 35.26 7.53
CA ILE A 458 1.22 34.63 7.13
C ILE A 458 0.44 34.27 8.39
N PHE A 459 -0.73 34.84 8.52
CA PHE A 459 -1.73 34.49 9.54
C PHE A 459 -2.78 33.63 8.89
N SER A 460 -3.12 32.50 9.50
CA SER A 460 -4.17 31.63 8.98
C SER A 460 -5.10 31.12 10.07
N LEU A 461 -6.37 31.11 9.74
CA LEU A 461 -7.45 30.51 10.53
C LEU A 461 -8.05 29.37 9.72
N ASN A 462 -8.16 28.22 10.32
CA ASN A 462 -8.76 27.05 9.70
C ASN A 462 -9.84 26.49 10.59
N PHE A 463 -11.01 26.31 10.03
CA PHE A 463 -12.16 25.65 10.64
C PHE A 463 -12.44 24.34 9.93
N ILE A 464 -12.41 23.24 10.67
CA ILE A 464 -12.69 21.90 10.14
C ILE A 464 -13.89 21.32 10.88
N LEU A 465 -14.85 20.82 10.14
CA LEU A 465 -16.01 20.08 10.64
C LEU A 465 -16.00 18.67 10.05
N ASN A 466 -16.09 17.68 10.90
CA ASN A 466 -16.26 16.28 10.51
C ASN A 466 -17.53 15.71 11.13
N ASP A 467 -18.40 15.12 10.33
CA ASP A 467 -19.55 14.32 10.80
C ASP A 467 -19.43 12.91 10.21
N ARG A 468 -19.27 11.92 11.06
CA ARG A 468 -19.10 10.52 10.68
C ARG A 468 -20.18 9.68 11.32
N LYS A 469 -20.80 8.82 10.50
CA LYS A 469 -21.82 7.86 10.92
C LYS A 469 -21.43 6.47 10.46
N SER A 470 -21.71 5.49 11.29
CA SER A 470 -21.53 4.08 10.94
C SER A 470 -22.66 3.25 11.53
N ASP A 471 -23.24 2.39 10.70
CA ASP A 471 -24.25 1.40 11.03
C ASP A 471 -23.69 0.02 10.71
N ILE A 472 -23.47 -0.79 11.74
CA ILE A 472 -22.84 -2.09 11.65
C ILE A 472 -23.82 -3.13 12.14
N TYR A 473 -24.04 -4.16 11.33
CA TYR A 473 -24.81 -5.34 11.69
C TYR A 473 -23.93 -6.59 11.58
N ASN A 474 -23.94 -7.43 12.58
CA ASN A 474 -23.29 -8.72 12.61
C ASN A 474 -24.31 -9.82 12.93
N SER A 475 -24.55 -10.73 11.97
CA SER A 475 -25.55 -11.77 12.08
C SER A 475 -25.19 -12.86 13.08
N PHE A 476 -23.90 -13.16 13.25
CA PHE A 476 -23.43 -14.25 14.13
C PHE A 476 -23.76 -13.98 15.61
N ILE A 477 -23.59 -12.73 16.05
CA ILE A 477 -23.90 -12.29 17.40
C ILE A 477 -25.23 -11.55 17.48
N ASN A 478 -25.95 -11.44 16.34
CA ASN A 478 -27.21 -10.72 16.20
C ASN A 478 -27.18 -9.31 16.81
N GLN A 479 -26.09 -8.58 16.53
CA GLN A 479 -25.88 -7.25 17.08
C GLN A 479 -25.91 -6.19 15.99
N ARG A 480 -26.59 -5.07 16.27
CA ARG A 480 -26.54 -3.86 15.46
C ARG A 480 -26.01 -2.72 16.29
N SER A 481 -24.98 -2.04 15.77
CA SER A 481 -24.31 -0.93 16.43
C SER A 481 -24.38 0.32 15.56
N LEU A 482 -24.86 1.41 16.15
CA LEU A 482 -24.98 2.71 15.50
C LEU A 482 -24.04 3.70 16.16
N TYR A 483 -23.18 4.34 15.36
CA TYR A 483 -22.19 5.30 15.84
C TYR A 483 -22.31 6.60 15.07
N GLN A 484 -22.20 7.71 15.79
CA GLN A 484 -22.08 9.04 15.20
C GLN A 484 -21.10 9.89 15.98
N ARG A 485 -20.19 10.53 15.25
CA ARG A 485 -19.26 11.51 15.78
C ARG A 485 -19.31 12.77 14.95
N THR A 486 -19.51 13.89 15.63
CA THR A 486 -19.34 15.23 15.06
C THR A 486 -18.20 15.91 15.79
N SER A 487 -17.13 16.27 15.07
CA SER A 487 -15.97 16.96 15.62
C SER A 487 -15.68 18.25 14.88
N GLN A 488 -15.10 19.20 15.59
CA GLN A 488 -14.68 20.49 15.08
C GLN A 488 -13.24 20.77 15.51
N ASP A 489 -12.44 21.26 14.56
CA ASP A 489 -11.10 21.79 14.81
C ASP A 489 -11.08 23.28 14.46
N HIS A 490 -10.60 24.10 15.38
CA HIS A 490 -10.31 25.52 15.17
C HIS A 490 -8.82 25.71 15.25
N ILE A 491 -8.17 25.97 14.12
CA ILE A 491 -6.71 25.99 14.04
C ILE A 491 -6.27 27.42 13.70
N PHE A 492 -5.41 27.99 14.54
CA PHE A 492 -4.68 29.22 14.25
C PHE A 492 -3.23 28.88 13.94
N ASN A 493 -2.69 29.46 12.87
CA ASN A 493 -1.25 29.38 12.56
C ASN A 493 -0.73 30.77 12.20
N TYR A 494 0.45 31.06 12.71
CA TYR A 494 1.29 32.16 12.32
C TYR A 494 2.59 31.62 11.73
N ASN A 495 2.93 32.06 10.53
CA ASN A 495 4.16 31.70 9.85
C ASN A 495 4.93 32.97 9.50
N MET A 496 6.17 33.03 9.95
CA MET A 496 7.12 34.09 9.64
C MET A 496 8.27 33.50 8.83
N GLU A 497 8.60 34.10 7.73
CA GLU A 497 9.73 33.74 6.87
C GLU A 497 10.59 34.97 6.62
N ILE A 498 11.87 34.79 6.82
CA ILE A 498 12.91 35.80 6.51
C ILE A 498 13.81 35.18 5.46
N ARG A 499 14.03 35.84 4.37
CA ARG A 499 14.89 35.40 3.27
C ARG A 499 15.89 36.48 2.93
N ASN A 500 17.14 36.11 2.92
CA ASN A 500 18.23 36.90 2.41
C ASN A 500 19.07 36.05 1.48
N TYR A 501 19.97 36.60 0.75
CA TYR A 501 20.93 35.93 -0.12
C TYR A 501 21.69 34.82 0.64
N ASP A 502 22.17 35.13 1.84
CA ASP A 502 23.01 34.22 2.62
C ASP A 502 22.22 33.22 3.48
N PHE A 503 21.01 33.57 3.89
CA PHE A 503 20.24 32.70 4.75
C PHE A 503 18.71 32.84 4.58
N GLU A 504 18.02 31.81 4.95
CA GLU A 504 16.56 31.76 5.09
C GLU A 504 16.22 31.25 6.49
N ALA A 505 15.32 31.93 7.16
CA ALA A 505 14.82 31.50 8.46
C ALA A 505 13.30 31.50 8.48
N GLY A 506 12.72 30.55 9.15
CA GLY A 506 11.27 30.50 9.31
C GLY A 506 10.85 29.97 10.66
N VAL A 507 9.78 30.55 11.17
CA VAL A 507 9.09 30.12 12.40
C VAL A 507 7.62 29.93 12.08
N ASN A 508 7.08 28.76 12.42
CA ASN A 508 5.66 28.49 12.35
C ASN A 508 5.15 28.17 13.75
N LEU A 509 4.26 28.99 14.25
CA LEU A 509 3.58 28.82 15.53
C LEU A 509 2.10 28.53 15.26
N GLY A 510 1.58 27.52 15.89
CA GLY A 510 0.18 27.15 15.70
C GLY A 510 -0.44 26.61 16.97
N ASN A 511 -1.74 26.62 16.97
CA ASN A 511 -2.54 25.98 17.98
C ASN A 511 -3.83 25.47 17.39
N ALA A 512 -4.30 24.30 17.84
CA ALA A 512 -5.58 23.77 17.48
C ALA A 512 -6.46 23.60 18.73
N PHE A 513 -7.72 23.93 18.57
CA PHE A 513 -8.79 23.66 19.52
C PHE A 513 -9.66 22.54 18.95
N TYR A 514 -9.76 21.44 19.66
CA TYR A 514 -10.55 20.28 19.25
C TYR A 514 -11.79 20.14 20.13
N ILE A 515 -12.95 19.96 19.50
CA ILE A 515 -14.25 19.75 20.14
C ILE A 515 -14.92 18.56 19.49
N SER A 516 -15.47 17.64 20.28
CA SER A 516 -16.22 16.49 19.78
C SER A 516 -17.37 16.11 20.72
N ASN A 517 -18.47 15.62 20.13
CA ASN A 517 -19.62 15.12 20.88
C ASN A 517 -19.33 13.77 21.58
N THR A 518 -18.21 13.12 21.29
CA THR A 518 -17.83 11.82 21.85
C THR A 518 -16.63 11.89 22.78
N SER A 519 -15.94 13.01 22.83
CA SER A 519 -14.80 13.20 23.73
C SER A 519 -15.24 13.49 25.17
N LEU A 520 -14.58 12.87 26.16
CA LEU A 520 -14.80 13.18 27.58
C LEU A 520 -14.39 14.61 27.95
N LYS A 521 -13.36 15.13 27.29
CA LYS A 521 -12.88 16.51 27.46
C LYS A 521 -13.12 17.26 26.17
N ASN A 522 -13.95 18.28 26.22
CA ASN A 522 -14.02 19.28 25.17
C ASN A 522 -12.87 20.27 25.37
N ASN A 523 -12.35 20.83 24.28
CA ASN A 523 -11.32 21.86 24.28
C ASN A 523 -9.90 21.35 24.59
N TYR A 524 -9.39 20.47 23.76
CA TYR A 524 -7.97 20.16 23.78
C TYR A 524 -7.17 21.32 23.17
N TRP A 525 -6.22 21.87 23.95
CA TRP A 525 -5.25 22.84 23.49
C TRP A 525 -4.05 22.11 22.92
N LEU A 526 -3.79 22.26 21.61
CA LEU A 526 -2.82 21.48 20.84
C LEU A 526 -1.77 22.39 20.17
N PRO A 527 -0.78 22.90 20.94
CA PRO A 527 0.23 23.78 20.41
C PRO A 527 1.20 23.06 19.48
N LYS A 528 1.67 23.79 18.46
CA LYS A 528 2.79 23.39 17.62
C LYS A 528 3.72 24.54 17.37
N ALA A 529 5.01 24.25 17.27
CA ALA A 529 6.04 25.19 16.90
C ALA A 529 7.05 24.51 15.98
N ASN A 530 7.34 25.10 14.84
CA ASN A 530 8.39 24.62 13.95
C ASN A 530 9.31 25.80 13.66
N PHE A 531 10.59 25.54 13.55
CA PHE A 531 11.56 26.52 13.11
C PHE A 531 12.53 25.88 12.13
N TYR A 532 13.06 26.69 11.25
CA TYR A 532 14.19 26.31 10.43
C TYR A 532 15.14 27.49 10.24
N LEU A 533 16.41 27.16 10.08
CA LEU A 533 17.45 28.08 9.69
C LEU A 533 18.25 27.43 8.57
N LYS A 534 18.27 28.04 7.40
CA LYS A 534 18.97 27.57 6.22
C LYS A 534 20.02 28.60 5.84
N PHE A 535 21.25 28.18 5.70
CA PHE A 535 22.36 28.94 5.15
C PHE A 535 22.51 28.58 3.68
N ASN A 536 22.47 29.56 2.81
CA ASN A 536 22.67 29.41 1.39
C ASN A 536 24.15 29.59 1.07
N GLU A 537 24.64 28.91 0.05
CA GLU A 537 26.00 29.09 -0.49
C GLU A 537 27.12 29.06 0.57
N ILE A 538 27.09 28.04 1.44
CA ILE A 538 28.11 27.85 2.47
C ILE A 538 29.48 27.80 1.81
N PHE A 539 30.47 28.57 2.35
CA PHE A 539 31.82 28.73 1.83
C PHE A 539 31.90 29.38 0.44
N ASP A 540 30.96 30.22 0.07
CA ASP A 540 30.85 30.89 -1.24
C ASP A 540 30.74 29.88 -2.42
N TRP A 541 30.29 28.67 -2.14
CA TRP A 541 30.13 27.63 -3.12
C TRP A 541 28.68 27.54 -3.55
N TYR A 542 28.44 27.75 -4.81
CA TYR A 542 27.11 27.69 -5.43
C TYR A 542 26.43 26.32 -5.18
N ASN A 543 25.18 26.34 -4.67
CA ASN A 543 24.38 25.17 -4.30
C ASN A 543 24.90 24.33 -3.11
N TYR A 544 25.69 24.90 -2.22
CA TYR A 544 26.01 24.29 -0.93
C TYR A 544 25.11 24.89 0.14
N ASN A 545 24.15 24.14 0.62
CA ASN A 545 23.15 24.63 1.56
C ASN A 545 23.15 23.77 2.81
N PHE A 546 23.11 24.40 3.97
CA PHE A 546 22.91 23.74 5.25
C PHE A 546 21.63 24.25 5.90
N LYS A 547 20.77 23.32 6.38
CA LYS A 547 19.51 23.65 7.02
C LYS A 547 19.38 22.93 8.36
N LEU A 548 19.12 23.69 9.41
CA LEU A 548 18.71 23.19 10.72
C LEU A 548 17.20 23.22 10.84
N LEU A 549 16.62 22.22 11.48
CA LEU A 549 15.20 22.04 11.66
C LEU A 549 14.90 21.71 13.11
N GLY A 550 13.83 22.27 13.63
CA GLY A 550 13.30 21.88 14.92
C GLY A 550 11.79 21.97 14.92
N SER A 551 11.15 21.05 15.61
CA SER A 551 9.71 21.06 15.76
C SER A 551 9.25 20.54 17.11
N TYR A 552 8.18 21.11 17.59
CA TYR A 552 7.38 20.60 18.70
C TYR A 552 5.93 20.56 18.26
N THR A 553 5.26 19.43 18.50
CA THR A 553 3.86 19.25 18.14
C THR A 553 3.14 18.47 19.22
N GLN A 554 2.02 18.99 19.67
CA GLN A 554 1.09 18.25 20.50
C GLN A 554 -0.14 17.86 19.68
N LEU A 555 -0.54 16.59 19.76
CA LEU A 555 -1.69 16.01 19.09
C LEU A 555 -2.59 15.35 20.13
N SER A 556 -3.87 15.32 19.83
CA SER A 556 -4.86 14.57 20.59
C SER A 556 -5.73 13.79 19.61
N SER A 557 -5.88 12.50 19.84
CA SER A 557 -6.62 11.60 18.94
C SER A 557 -7.68 10.86 19.72
N GLU A 558 -8.93 10.99 19.31
CA GLU A 558 -10.01 10.16 19.83
C GLU A 558 -9.93 8.72 19.30
N PRO A 559 -10.43 7.75 20.07
CA PRO A 559 -10.63 6.39 19.57
C PRO A 559 -11.41 6.40 18.26
N GLU A 560 -11.10 5.48 17.36
CA GLU A 560 -11.90 5.31 16.14
C GLU A 560 -13.36 5.00 16.49
N ILE A 561 -14.31 5.49 15.69
CA ILE A 561 -15.75 5.25 15.89
C ILE A 561 -16.08 3.77 15.82
N THR A 562 -15.38 3.06 14.92
CA THR A 562 -15.52 1.64 14.72
C THR A 562 -14.14 1.02 14.70
N ARG A 563 -13.81 0.24 15.71
CA ARG A 563 -12.61 -0.54 15.74
C ARG A 563 -13.00 -1.99 15.91
N SER A 564 -12.79 -2.76 14.83
CA SER A 564 -12.96 -4.18 14.86
C SER A 564 -11.68 -4.82 15.38
N TYR A 565 -11.75 -5.48 16.52
CA TYR A 565 -10.67 -6.31 16.99
C TYR A 565 -10.94 -7.73 16.56
N ALA A 566 -10.03 -8.31 15.81
CA ALA A 566 -10.04 -9.74 15.69
C ALA A 566 -9.90 -10.33 17.09
N SER A 567 -10.64 -11.37 17.33
CA SER A 567 -10.79 -11.97 18.64
C SER A 567 -9.58 -12.77 19.14
N TYR A 568 -8.37 -12.32 18.83
CA TYR A 568 -7.16 -12.97 19.38
C TYR A 568 -7.06 -12.86 20.90
N ALA A 569 -7.76 -11.91 21.54
CA ALA A 569 -7.91 -11.94 22.99
C ALA A 569 -8.65 -13.20 23.46
N THR A 570 -9.64 -13.67 22.68
CA THR A 570 -10.29 -14.96 22.94
C THR A 570 -9.39 -16.13 22.55
N THR A 571 -8.55 -16.00 21.54
CA THR A 571 -7.52 -16.99 21.18
C THR A 571 -6.50 -17.17 22.30
N LEU A 572 -6.13 -16.09 23.01
CA LEU A 572 -5.29 -16.16 24.20
C LEU A 572 -5.86 -17.03 25.31
N LEU A 573 -7.17 -17.05 25.47
CA LEU A 573 -7.86 -17.77 26.56
C LEU A 573 -8.14 -19.23 26.22
N ASN A 574 -8.26 -19.56 24.92
CA ASN A 574 -8.65 -20.87 24.42
C ASN A 574 -7.57 -21.51 23.54
N ALA A 575 -6.31 -21.40 23.94
CA ALA A 575 -5.16 -21.90 23.16
C ALA A 575 -5.19 -23.41 22.86
N GLU A 576 -6.03 -24.17 23.52
CA GLU A 576 -6.20 -25.61 23.27
C GLU A 576 -6.96 -25.89 21.98
N ASN A 577 -7.70 -24.92 21.44
CA ASN A 577 -8.54 -25.05 20.25
C ASN A 577 -8.21 -24.02 19.16
N TYR A 578 -6.99 -24.06 18.64
CA TYR A 578 -6.57 -23.19 17.51
C TYR A 578 -7.36 -23.43 16.21
N ASN A 579 -8.26 -24.40 16.19
CA ASN A 579 -9.20 -24.62 15.09
C ASN A 579 -10.56 -23.94 15.28
N GLN A 580 -10.78 -23.22 16.36
CA GLN A 580 -12.05 -22.52 16.59
C GLN A 580 -12.16 -21.28 15.70
N TYR A 581 -13.39 -21.03 15.25
CA TYR A 581 -13.75 -19.80 14.57
C TYR A 581 -13.91 -18.67 15.62
N PHE A 582 -13.19 -17.59 15.39
CA PHE A 582 -13.32 -16.39 16.20
C PHE A 582 -13.88 -15.28 15.33
N PRO A 583 -15.14 -14.90 15.48
CA PRO A 583 -15.71 -13.78 14.74
C PRO A 583 -15.00 -12.48 15.14
N VAL A 584 -14.90 -11.56 14.21
CA VAL A 584 -14.46 -10.20 14.52
C VAL A 584 -15.45 -9.60 15.51
N GLN A 585 -14.96 -9.24 16.71
CA GLN A 585 -15.79 -8.56 17.70
C GLN A 585 -15.75 -7.04 17.48
N GLU A 586 -16.93 -6.45 17.47
CA GLU A 586 -17.06 -5.00 17.55
C GLU A 586 -16.92 -4.61 19.02
N VAL A 587 -15.90 -3.79 19.30
CA VAL A 587 -15.76 -3.23 20.65
C VAL A 587 -16.73 -2.06 20.76
N GLU A 588 -17.77 -2.24 21.56
CA GLU A 588 -18.60 -1.11 21.96
C GLU A 588 -17.77 -0.14 22.78
N SER A 589 -17.72 1.04 22.32
CA SER A 589 -17.57 2.31 23.02
C SER A 589 -16.21 2.97 23.04
N PHE A 590 -16.23 4.09 22.39
CA PHE A 590 -15.51 5.30 22.71
C PHE A 590 -16.13 6.06 23.92
N LYS A 591 -17.31 5.67 24.42
CA LYS A 591 -17.95 6.30 25.58
C LYS A 591 -17.13 6.04 26.85
N GLY A 592 -16.68 7.10 27.47
CA GLY A 592 -15.91 7.02 28.70
C GLY A 592 -14.41 6.88 28.49
N LEU A 593 -13.91 6.99 27.24
CA LEU A 593 -12.48 6.96 26.94
C LEU A 593 -11.93 8.39 26.77
N SER A 594 -10.73 8.59 27.29
CA SER A 594 -9.95 9.81 27.01
C SER A 594 -9.28 9.71 25.64
N ASN A 595 -9.00 10.88 25.05
CA ASN A 595 -8.14 10.93 23.88
C ASN A 595 -6.72 10.47 24.22
N VAL A 596 -6.10 9.81 23.25
CA VAL A 596 -4.66 9.57 23.30
C VAL A 596 -3.93 10.87 23.00
N ASN A 597 -3.04 11.30 23.89
CA ASN A 597 -2.29 12.55 23.73
C ASN A 597 -0.85 12.24 23.36
N SER A 598 -0.38 12.86 22.31
CA SER A 598 1.00 12.72 21.82
C SER A 598 1.72 14.07 21.88
N LYS A 599 2.92 14.07 22.48
CA LYS A 599 3.85 15.22 22.48
C LYS A 599 5.11 14.78 21.76
N GLU A 600 5.39 15.41 20.62
CA GLU A 600 6.55 15.08 19.81
C GLU A 600 7.46 16.30 19.67
N TRP A 601 8.74 16.07 19.79
CA TRP A 601 9.75 17.03 19.37
C TRP A 601 10.75 16.34 18.44
N LYS A 602 11.24 17.13 17.48
CA LYS A 602 12.22 16.69 16.49
C LYS A 602 13.30 17.73 16.32
N VAL A 603 14.51 17.28 16.11
CA VAL A 603 15.65 18.12 15.71
C VAL A 603 16.35 17.43 14.54
N GLY A 604 16.62 18.19 13.50
CA GLY A 604 17.23 17.65 12.30
C GLY A 604 18.15 18.62 11.60
N ALA A 605 18.96 18.08 10.70
CA ALA A 605 19.82 18.85 9.84
C ALA A 605 19.79 18.30 8.42
N MET A 606 19.89 19.18 7.43
CA MET A 606 19.99 18.83 6.01
C MET A 606 21.22 19.52 5.43
N LEU A 607 21.98 18.81 4.62
CA LEU A 607 23.14 19.34 3.91
C LEU A 607 23.04 18.95 2.43
N ASN A 608 22.99 19.96 1.57
CA ASN A 608 23.07 19.77 0.12
C ASN A 608 24.46 20.20 -0.34
N ILE A 609 25.14 19.32 -1.08
CA ILE A 609 26.47 19.55 -1.62
C ILE A 609 26.37 19.54 -3.14
N GLY A 610 26.39 20.74 -3.71
CA GLY A 610 26.14 20.94 -5.13
C GLY A 610 24.78 20.41 -5.56
N TYR A 611 24.71 19.89 -6.78
CA TYR A 611 23.49 19.28 -7.34
C TYR A 611 23.35 17.79 -7.08
N HIS A 612 24.36 17.20 -6.45
CA HIS A 612 24.52 15.74 -6.48
C HIS A 612 24.26 15.07 -5.14
N ILE A 613 24.68 15.65 -4.05
CA ILE A 613 24.64 15.02 -2.73
C ILE A 613 23.63 15.72 -1.83
N ASN A 614 22.70 14.93 -1.28
CA ASN A 614 21.80 15.36 -0.25
C ASN A 614 21.97 14.46 0.96
N LEU A 615 22.19 15.05 2.10
CA LEU A 615 22.27 14.41 3.40
C LEU A 615 21.20 15.01 4.28
N ASP A 616 20.38 14.19 4.90
CA ASP A 616 19.48 14.63 5.95
C ASP A 616 19.46 13.65 7.11
N GLY A 617 19.27 14.18 8.28
CA GLY A 617 19.15 13.38 9.49
C GLY A 617 18.28 14.09 10.51
N GLU A 618 17.48 13.30 11.22
CA GLU A 618 16.68 13.81 12.33
C GLU A 618 16.68 12.84 13.51
N TYR A 619 16.57 13.40 14.68
CA TYR A 619 16.19 12.70 15.90
C TYR A 619 14.79 13.12 16.29
N PHE A 620 13.96 12.17 16.67
CA PHE A 620 12.60 12.39 17.15
C PHE A 620 12.38 11.70 18.50
N ASN A 621 11.50 12.33 19.29
CA ASN A 621 11.01 11.76 20.54
C ASN A 621 9.53 12.12 20.68
N ARG A 622 8.68 11.08 20.80
CA ARG A 622 7.24 11.20 20.96
C ARG A 622 6.82 10.48 22.22
N LYS A 623 6.22 11.20 23.12
CA LYS A 623 5.56 10.64 24.29
C LYS A 623 4.06 10.55 24.05
N ASN A 624 3.52 9.35 24.10
CA ASN A 624 2.10 9.07 24.06
C ASN A 624 1.60 8.81 25.47
N THR A 625 0.47 9.41 25.82
CA THR A 625 -0.16 9.24 27.13
C THR A 625 -1.62 8.84 26.94
N ASP A 626 -2.12 8.06 27.87
CA ASP A 626 -3.48 7.52 27.86
C ASP A 626 -3.78 6.66 26.62
N ASP A 627 -2.79 5.89 26.15
CA ASP A 627 -2.98 5.04 24.98
C ASP A 627 -3.94 3.89 25.26
N LEU A 628 -4.61 3.46 24.18
CA LEU A 628 -5.77 2.57 24.23
C LEU A 628 -5.39 1.14 23.91
N PHE A 629 -5.70 0.25 24.84
CA PHE A 629 -5.51 -1.19 24.62
C PHE A 629 -6.78 -1.98 24.90
N PRO A 630 -6.98 -3.08 24.14
CA PRO A 630 -8.08 -3.99 24.43
C PRO A 630 -7.81 -4.77 25.72
N VAL A 631 -8.79 -4.81 26.58
CA VAL A 631 -8.80 -5.53 27.84
C VAL A 631 -9.99 -6.48 27.86
N PHE A 632 -9.75 -7.72 28.28
CA PHE A 632 -10.81 -8.69 28.40
C PHE A 632 -11.31 -8.71 29.85
N GLU A 633 -12.53 -8.22 30.07
CA GLU A 633 -13.18 -8.14 31.38
C GLU A 633 -14.63 -8.63 31.30
N ASN A 634 -15.04 -9.42 32.27
CA ASN A 634 -16.43 -9.94 32.35
C ASN A 634 -16.89 -10.62 31.04
N ASN A 635 -16.02 -11.42 30.43
CA ASN A 635 -16.25 -12.08 29.15
C ASN A 635 -16.53 -11.15 27.96
N GLN A 636 -16.11 -9.89 28.06
CA GLN A 636 -16.22 -8.91 26.99
C GLN A 636 -14.89 -8.22 26.73
N LEU A 637 -14.62 -7.97 25.47
CA LEU A 637 -13.49 -7.15 25.06
C LEU A 637 -13.85 -5.67 25.17
N LYS A 638 -13.09 -4.90 25.96
CA LYS A 638 -13.28 -3.45 26.15
C LYS A 638 -12.01 -2.70 25.84
N LEU A 639 -12.14 -1.49 25.32
CA LEU A 639 -11.01 -0.57 25.20
C LEU A 639 -10.87 0.24 26.50
N LYS A 640 -9.61 0.44 26.90
CA LYS A 640 -9.27 1.26 28.07
C LYS A 640 -7.99 2.06 27.82
N ASN A 641 -7.93 3.27 28.38
CA ASN A 641 -6.71 4.08 28.42
C ASN A 641 -5.83 3.55 29.55
N ILE A 642 -4.80 2.78 29.24
CA ILE A 642 -4.02 2.05 30.27
C ILE A 642 -2.52 2.23 30.19
N ALA A 643 -1.96 2.77 29.14
CA ALA A 643 -0.52 2.86 29.01
C ALA A 643 -0.05 4.23 28.52
N ASP A 644 1.11 4.63 29.03
CA ASP A 644 1.93 5.70 28.47
C ASP A 644 3.19 5.04 27.89
N HIS A 645 3.64 5.53 26.74
CA HIS A 645 4.87 5.02 26.13
C HIS A 645 5.63 6.11 25.37
N THR A 646 6.94 5.93 25.24
CA THR A 646 7.82 6.85 24.54
C THR A 646 8.43 6.19 23.32
N TYR A 647 8.13 6.77 22.15
CA TYR A 647 8.67 6.38 20.86
C TYR A 647 9.77 7.36 20.46
N SER A 648 11.01 6.89 20.31
CA SER A 648 12.15 7.73 19.97
C SER A 648 13.08 7.04 19.00
N GLY A 649 13.77 7.84 18.17
CA GLY A 649 14.65 7.25 17.16
C GLY A 649 15.38 8.26 16.30
N TYR A 650 16.13 7.69 15.34
CA TYR A 650 16.95 8.43 14.36
C TYR A 650 16.57 8.00 12.96
N GLU A 651 16.50 8.99 12.07
CA GLU A 651 16.40 8.77 10.64
C GLU A 651 17.56 9.48 9.93
N PHE A 652 18.25 8.80 9.01
CA PHE A 652 19.28 9.37 8.16
C PHE A 652 19.01 8.97 6.72
N ASN A 653 19.12 9.95 5.83
CA ASN A 653 19.05 9.73 4.39
C ASN A 653 20.31 10.29 3.73
N PHE A 654 20.86 9.51 2.85
CA PHE A 654 21.92 9.91 1.92
C PHE A 654 21.42 9.71 0.50
N ALA A 655 21.48 10.72 -0.33
CA ALA A 655 21.18 10.60 -1.75
C ALA A 655 22.30 11.18 -2.60
N TYR A 656 22.73 10.40 -3.60
CA TYR A 656 23.63 10.85 -4.65
C TYR A 656 22.89 10.81 -5.99
N ASN A 657 22.68 11.98 -6.59
CA ASN A 657 21.88 12.14 -7.79
C ASN A 657 22.78 12.43 -9.00
N ARG A 658 22.42 11.85 -10.14
CA ARG A 658 23.07 12.08 -11.44
C ARG A 658 24.59 11.82 -11.46
N LEU A 659 25.05 10.79 -10.78
CA LEU A 659 26.44 10.34 -10.98
C LEU A 659 26.59 9.83 -12.41
N ARG A 660 27.53 10.42 -13.15
CA ARG A 660 27.83 10.03 -14.52
C ARG A 660 28.94 8.98 -14.54
N LEU A 661 28.60 7.76 -14.92
CA LEU A 661 29.55 6.66 -15.05
C LEU A 661 30.00 6.44 -16.51
N GLY A 662 30.26 7.52 -17.28
CA GLY A 662 30.65 7.42 -18.68
C GLY A 662 29.70 8.14 -19.62
N TYR A 663 29.79 7.90 -20.93
CA TYR A 663 29.14 8.72 -21.97
C TYR A 663 27.64 8.64 -22.00
N HIS A 664 26.88 7.96 -21.36
CA HIS A 664 25.40 7.95 -21.36
C HIS A 664 24.80 7.21 -20.16
N ILE A 665 25.62 6.87 -19.15
CA ILE A 665 25.16 6.18 -17.97
C ILE A 665 25.02 7.19 -16.85
N TYR A 666 23.80 7.35 -16.36
CA TYR A 666 23.49 8.16 -15.19
C TYR A 666 22.97 7.25 -14.08
N THR A 667 23.43 7.50 -12.87
CA THR A 667 22.99 6.71 -11.73
C THR A 667 22.50 7.62 -10.59
N ASN A 668 21.50 7.13 -9.86
CA ASN A 668 21.04 7.74 -8.62
C ASN A 668 21.09 6.67 -7.53
N HIS A 669 21.55 7.06 -6.37
CA HIS A 669 21.68 6.18 -5.22
C HIS A 669 21.06 6.87 -4.00
N LYS A 670 20.18 6.15 -3.30
CA LYS A 670 19.64 6.62 -2.03
C LYS A 670 19.79 5.51 -1.01
N VAL A 671 20.29 5.89 0.16
CA VAL A 671 20.35 5.04 1.35
C VAL A 671 19.57 5.72 2.45
N SER A 672 18.64 4.98 3.06
CA SER A 672 17.87 5.43 4.21
C SER A 672 18.16 4.49 5.39
N PHE A 673 18.46 5.06 6.54
CA PHE A 673 18.69 4.35 7.79
C PHE A 673 17.62 4.77 8.79
N PHE A 674 17.03 3.80 9.47
CA PHE A 674 16.02 4.02 10.49
C PHE A 674 16.27 3.15 11.72
N LYS A 675 16.29 3.77 12.88
CA LYS A 675 16.41 3.12 14.18
C LYS A 675 15.45 3.73 15.17
N TYR A 676 14.72 2.90 15.90
CA TYR A 676 13.78 3.39 16.90
C TYR A 676 13.71 2.47 18.12
N LYS A 677 13.16 3.02 19.19
CA LYS A 677 12.71 2.30 20.39
C LYS A 677 11.32 2.82 20.76
N ASP A 678 10.48 1.97 21.24
CA ASP A 678 9.17 2.28 21.79
C ASP A 678 9.05 1.58 23.15
N ILE A 679 9.13 2.35 24.23
CA ILE A 679 9.20 1.84 25.59
C ILE A 679 7.95 2.22 26.35
N VAL A 680 7.37 1.26 27.07
CA VAL A 680 6.24 1.47 27.95
C VAL A 680 6.72 2.18 29.22
N ASP A 681 6.30 3.42 29.41
CA ASP A 681 6.72 4.25 30.57
C ASP A 681 5.88 3.94 31.82
N ARG A 682 4.58 3.74 31.62
CA ARG A 682 3.63 3.55 32.72
C ARG A 682 2.44 2.69 32.27
N ILE A 683 1.96 1.87 33.17
CA ILE A 683 0.72 1.09 33.00
C ILE A 683 -0.23 1.41 34.16
N ALA A 684 -1.51 1.49 33.87
CA ALA A 684 -2.53 1.70 34.89
C ALA A 684 -2.53 0.53 35.94
N PRO A 685 -2.77 0.81 37.21
CA PRO A 685 -2.82 -0.22 38.23
C PRO A 685 -3.78 -1.36 37.86
N GLY A 686 -3.35 -2.61 38.10
CA GLY A 686 -4.13 -3.81 37.82
C GLY A 686 -3.94 -4.41 36.41
N TYR A 687 -3.16 -3.77 35.51
CA TYR A 687 -2.96 -4.23 34.13
C TYR A 687 -1.51 -4.58 33.79
N GLN A 688 -0.65 -4.78 34.79
CA GLN A 688 0.74 -5.19 34.53
C GLN A 688 0.81 -6.51 33.79
N ASN A 689 1.74 -6.60 32.81
CA ASN A 689 1.92 -7.78 31.95
C ASN A 689 0.65 -8.17 31.20
N LEU A 690 -0.14 -7.17 30.79
CA LEU A 690 -1.35 -7.39 30.01
C LEU A 690 -1.02 -8.08 28.69
N ALA A 691 -1.67 -9.21 28.44
CA ALA A 691 -1.60 -9.88 27.16
C ALA A 691 -2.39 -9.11 26.09
N VAL A 692 -1.71 -8.73 25.02
CA VAL A 692 -2.30 -7.95 23.91
C VAL A 692 -2.65 -8.86 22.73
N SER A 693 -1.82 -9.84 22.43
CA SER A 693 -1.98 -10.75 21.29
C SER A 693 -1.14 -12.02 21.51
N GLY A 694 -1.64 -13.19 21.12
CA GLY A 694 -0.91 -14.46 21.15
C GLY A 694 -1.70 -15.61 21.80
N PHE A 695 -1.03 -16.45 22.59
CA PHE A 695 -1.56 -17.67 23.18
C PHE A 695 -1.33 -17.70 24.70
N LYS A 696 -1.90 -18.69 25.38
CA LYS A 696 -1.84 -18.82 26.83
C LYS A 696 -0.42 -18.88 27.39
N ASP A 697 0.52 -19.48 26.67
CA ASP A 697 1.90 -19.71 27.08
C ASP A 697 2.93 -18.82 26.36
N ILE A 698 2.46 -17.98 25.40
CA ILE A 698 3.27 -17.04 24.62
C ILE A 698 2.39 -15.91 24.09
N TYR A 699 2.69 -14.68 24.45
CA TYR A 699 1.93 -13.52 23.99
C TYR A 699 2.75 -12.24 23.98
N LYS A 700 2.31 -11.28 23.19
CA LYS A 700 2.79 -9.90 23.28
C LYS A 700 2.20 -9.24 24.51
N THR A 701 3.04 -8.56 25.26
CA THR A 701 2.68 -7.98 26.55
C THR A 701 2.90 -6.48 26.59
N LEU A 702 2.08 -5.82 27.39
CA LEU A 702 2.40 -4.51 27.95
C LEU A 702 3.07 -4.73 29.31
N SER A 703 4.34 -4.31 29.41
CA SER A 703 5.12 -4.41 30.66
C SER A 703 5.91 -3.12 30.82
N GLU A 704 5.80 -2.51 32.00
CA GLU A 704 6.47 -1.25 32.32
C GLU A 704 8.00 -1.40 32.21
N GLY A 705 8.65 -0.41 31.57
CA GLY A 705 10.09 -0.42 31.32
C GLY A 705 10.53 -1.30 30.15
N GLN A 706 9.62 -2.01 29.48
CA GLN A 706 9.93 -2.88 28.34
C GLN A 706 9.49 -2.28 27.01
N ALA A 707 9.99 -2.89 25.92
CA ALA A 707 9.54 -2.51 24.59
C ALA A 707 8.03 -2.72 24.44
N LEU A 708 7.35 -1.79 23.79
CA LEU A 708 5.93 -1.93 23.45
C LEU A 708 5.72 -3.18 22.59
N GLY A 709 5.00 -4.16 23.16
CA GLY A 709 4.79 -5.45 22.50
C GLY A 709 5.97 -6.42 22.59
N ALA A 710 6.77 -6.32 23.62
CA ALA A 710 7.70 -7.38 24.02
C ALA A 710 6.97 -8.72 24.16
N VAL A 711 7.65 -9.81 23.88
CA VAL A 711 7.06 -11.15 23.89
C VAL A 711 7.33 -11.81 25.24
N MET A 712 6.27 -12.13 25.96
CA MET A 712 6.29 -12.89 27.21
C MET A 712 5.94 -14.35 26.92
N GLY A 713 6.71 -15.26 27.47
CA GLY A 713 6.49 -16.70 27.28
C GLY A 713 7.15 -17.59 28.26
N SER A 714 6.84 -18.89 28.20
CA SER A 714 7.47 -19.95 28.98
C SER A 714 8.96 -20.06 28.60
N TYR A 715 9.80 -20.37 29.59
CA TYR A 715 11.24 -20.35 29.45
C TYR A 715 11.91 -21.51 30.18
N PHE A 716 13.18 -21.74 29.88
CA PHE A 716 14.01 -22.75 30.59
C PHE A 716 14.49 -22.23 31.93
N GLU A 717 14.47 -23.10 32.92
CA GLU A 717 15.02 -22.81 34.24
C GLU A 717 16.54 -22.68 34.15
N ARG A 718 17.11 -21.67 34.83
CA ARG A 718 18.56 -21.41 34.90
C ARG A 718 18.97 -21.08 36.31
N ASN A 719 20.22 -21.43 36.62
CA ASN A 719 20.85 -21.02 37.89
C ASN A 719 21.26 -19.53 37.84
N ALA A 720 21.82 -19.02 38.96
CA ALA A 720 22.28 -17.64 39.06
C ALA A 720 23.42 -17.27 38.06
N ALA A 721 24.17 -18.27 37.60
CA ALA A 721 25.20 -18.10 36.59
C ALA A 721 24.65 -18.16 35.12
N GLY A 722 23.33 -18.30 34.91
CA GLY A 722 22.70 -18.38 33.61
C GLY A 722 22.74 -19.75 32.93
N GLN A 723 23.29 -20.78 33.58
CA GLN A 723 23.36 -22.14 33.06
C GLN A 723 22.00 -22.84 33.16
N LEU A 724 21.64 -23.63 32.14
CA LEU A 724 20.42 -24.41 32.10
C LEU A 724 20.39 -25.41 33.24
N ILE A 725 19.28 -25.52 33.95
CA ILE A 725 19.01 -26.59 34.89
C ILE A 725 18.49 -27.79 34.11
N ILE A 726 19.14 -28.94 34.30
CA ILE A 726 18.79 -30.20 33.67
C ILE A 726 18.03 -31.07 34.68
N ASP A 727 16.93 -31.67 34.22
CA ASP A 727 16.11 -32.56 35.02
C ASP A 727 16.77 -33.96 35.22
N GLU A 728 16.19 -34.78 36.04
CA GLU A 728 16.63 -36.14 36.29
C GLU A 728 16.64 -37.07 35.07
N PHE A 729 15.98 -36.67 34.01
CA PHE A 729 15.91 -37.39 32.72
C PHE A 729 16.94 -36.89 31.72
N GLY A 730 17.79 -35.91 32.07
CA GLY A 730 18.81 -35.33 31.22
C GLY A 730 18.33 -34.23 30.30
N PHE A 731 17.12 -33.72 30.47
CA PHE A 731 16.53 -32.65 29.65
C PHE A 731 16.53 -31.28 30.34
N PRO A 732 16.69 -30.17 29.61
CA PRO A 732 16.47 -28.81 30.11
C PRO A 732 15.09 -28.64 30.74
N LYS A 733 15.05 -28.18 31.99
CA LYS A 733 13.84 -28.03 32.76
C LYS A 733 13.07 -26.76 32.38
N LYS A 734 11.75 -26.86 32.21
CA LYS A 734 10.85 -25.71 32.07
C LYS A 734 10.74 -24.99 33.42
N ALA A 735 10.94 -23.68 33.43
CA ALA A 735 10.75 -22.86 34.61
C ALA A 735 9.26 -22.67 34.92
N ASN A 736 8.97 -22.40 36.19
CA ASN A 736 7.64 -22.01 36.61
C ASN A 736 7.38 -20.54 36.24
N GLY A 737 6.20 -20.26 35.68
CA GLY A 737 5.79 -18.91 35.24
C GLY A 737 6.29 -18.53 33.87
N MET A 738 6.26 -17.23 33.60
CA MET A 738 6.58 -16.63 32.31
C MET A 738 7.49 -15.42 32.51
N LYS A 739 8.31 -15.12 31.51
CA LYS A 739 9.13 -13.91 31.46
C LYS A 739 9.15 -13.33 30.06
N ILE A 740 9.66 -12.13 29.90
CA ILE A 740 9.95 -11.57 28.59
C ILE A 740 11.12 -12.36 27.99
N ILE A 741 10.87 -12.98 26.84
CA ILE A 741 11.81 -13.85 26.14
C ILE A 741 12.27 -13.27 24.81
N ALA A 742 11.57 -12.28 24.28
CA ALA A 742 11.94 -11.65 23.00
C ALA A 742 11.44 -10.21 22.89
N ASP A 743 12.18 -9.43 22.12
CA ASP A 743 11.79 -8.11 21.61
C ASP A 743 11.76 -8.17 20.08
N PRO A 744 10.62 -7.92 19.43
CA PRO A 744 10.52 -7.90 17.98
C PRO A 744 11.02 -6.60 17.33
N THR A 745 11.42 -5.61 18.12
CA THR A 745 11.94 -4.33 17.63
C THR A 745 13.29 -4.52 16.93
N PRO A 746 13.47 -4.07 15.67
CA PRO A 746 14.76 -4.19 15.01
C PRO A 746 15.81 -3.23 15.61
N ASP A 747 17.08 -3.63 15.58
CA ASP A 747 18.19 -2.74 15.88
C ASP A 747 18.26 -1.58 14.91
N PHE A 748 18.04 -1.85 13.62
CA PHE A 748 17.87 -0.87 12.55
C PHE A 748 17.26 -1.51 11.29
N VAL A 749 16.77 -0.62 10.42
CA VAL A 749 16.36 -0.95 9.04
C VAL A 749 17.10 -0.02 8.08
N MET A 750 17.73 -0.58 7.06
CA MET A 750 18.34 0.18 5.96
C MET A 750 17.61 -0.14 4.65
N LYS A 751 17.32 0.92 3.90
CA LYS A 751 16.74 0.81 2.55
C LYS A 751 17.68 1.41 1.54
N PHE A 752 17.86 0.73 0.43
CA PHE A 752 18.75 1.10 -0.65
C PHE A 752 17.96 1.18 -1.95
N ASN A 753 18.06 2.31 -2.63
CA ASN A 753 17.45 2.53 -3.93
C ASN A 753 18.56 2.90 -4.91
N HIS A 754 18.72 2.12 -5.96
CA HIS A 754 19.70 2.34 -7.02
C HIS A 754 18.97 2.42 -8.35
N SER A 755 19.22 3.47 -9.10
CA SER A 755 18.70 3.65 -10.45
C SER A 755 19.85 3.85 -11.42
N PHE A 756 19.84 3.10 -12.51
CA PHE A 756 20.84 3.15 -13.59
C PHE A 756 20.10 3.45 -14.88
N THR A 757 20.44 4.53 -15.55
CA THR A 757 19.84 4.92 -16.82
C THR A 757 20.89 4.95 -17.91
N TYR A 758 20.66 4.20 -18.97
CA TYR A 758 21.46 4.21 -20.19
C TYR A 758 20.56 4.46 -21.39
N LYS A 759 20.64 5.66 -21.97
CA LYS A 759 19.73 6.09 -23.06
C LYS A 759 18.26 5.88 -22.69
N ASN A 760 17.58 4.98 -23.38
CA ASN A 760 16.16 4.68 -23.18
C ASN A 760 15.92 3.54 -22.16
N LEU A 761 16.99 2.93 -21.66
CA LEU A 761 16.93 1.81 -20.73
C LEU A 761 17.14 2.30 -19.31
N SER A 762 16.30 1.87 -18.37
CA SER A 762 16.45 2.16 -16.94
C SER A 762 16.35 0.86 -16.14
N LEU A 763 17.30 0.66 -15.24
CA LEU A 763 17.31 -0.41 -14.26
C LEU A 763 17.17 0.20 -12.87
N ASP A 764 16.12 -0.17 -12.15
CA ASP A 764 15.89 0.25 -10.78
C ASP A 764 15.97 -0.95 -9.84
N ILE A 765 16.71 -0.82 -8.75
CA ILE A 765 16.91 -1.87 -7.74
C ILE A 765 16.62 -1.26 -6.37
N ASN A 766 15.61 -1.80 -5.69
CA ASN A 766 15.24 -1.41 -4.34
C ASN A 766 15.39 -2.62 -3.42
N TRP A 767 16.21 -2.50 -2.40
CA TRP A 767 16.41 -3.58 -1.44
C TRP A 767 16.48 -3.05 -0.01
N GLU A 768 16.27 -3.96 0.93
CA GLU A 768 16.15 -3.65 2.35
C GLU A 768 16.96 -4.64 3.17
N TRP A 769 17.65 -4.13 4.16
CA TRP A 769 18.31 -4.89 5.20
C TRP A 769 17.72 -4.53 6.55
N LYS A 770 17.09 -5.50 7.18
CA LYS A 770 16.63 -5.40 8.57
C LYS A 770 17.60 -6.19 9.45
N LYS A 771 18.10 -5.54 10.48
CA LYS A 771 18.98 -6.15 11.48
C LYS A 771 18.31 -6.11 12.84
N GLY A 772 18.44 -7.22 13.58
CA GLY A 772 17.88 -7.33 14.91
C GLY A 772 16.37 -7.62 14.94
N GLY A 773 15.83 -7.63 16.15
CA GLY A 773 14.52 -8.13 16.47
C GLY A 773 14.45 -9.66 16.54
N HIS A 774 13.46 -10.14 17.24
CA HIS A 774 13.21 -11.57 17.41
C HIS A 774 11.78 -11.89 17.05
N LEU A 775 11.54 -13.12 16.64
CA LEU A 775 10.21 -13.66 16.45
C LEU A 775 10.10 -15.01 17.15
N TRP A 776 8.92 -15.31 17.62
CA TRP A 776 8.55 -16.66 18.04
C TRP A 776 8.03 -17.44 16.83
N ASN A 777 8.65 -18.58 16.55
CA ASN A 777 8.25 -19.48 15.47
C ASN A 777 7.35 -20.60 15.99
N GLY A 778 6.09 -20.27 16.21
CA GLY A 778 5.07 -21.19 16.70
C GLY A 778 4.69 -22.25 15.67
N THR A 779 4.82 -21.94 14.37
CA THR A 779 4.66 -22.94 13.31
C THR A 779 5.66 -24.07 13.48
N GLN A 780 6.95 -23.75 13.70
CA GLN A 780 7.98 -24.75 13.96
C GLN A 780 7.68 -25.55 15.23
N ALA A 781 7.21 -24.87 16.30
CA ALA A 781 6.86 -25.53 17.55
C ALA A 781 5.77 -26.59 17.36
N VAL A 782 4.74 -26.29 16.58
CA VAL A 782 3.66 -27.25 16.29
C VAL A 782 4.16 -28.38 15.38
N LEU A 783 4.96 -28.07 14.36
CA LEU A 783 5.53 -29.09 13.47
C LEU A 783 6.47 -30.03 14.22
N ASP A 784 7.27 -29.51 15.15
CA ASP A 784 8.12 -30.33 16.02
C ASP A 784 7.27 -31.23 16.91
N TYR A 785 6.22 -30.66 17.55
CA TYR A 785 5.34 -31.41 18.44
C TYR A 785 4.73 -32.64 17.77
N TYR A 786 4.27 -32.49 16.53
CA TYR A 786 3.65 -33.56 15.76
C TYR A 786 4.64 -34.38 14.91
N GLY A 787 5.96 -34.10 15.00
CA GLY A 787 6.99 -34.81 14.25
C GLY A 787 6.96 -34.51 12.75
N ARG A 788 6.47 -33.31 12.35
CA ARG A 788 6.32 -32.93 10.96
C ARG A 788 7.46 -32.04 10.43
N SER A 789 8.22 -31.39 11.30
CA SER A 789 9.33 -30.55 10.87
C SER A 789 10.47 -31.33 10.25
N SER A 790 11.24 -30.68 9.35
CA SER A 790 12.49 -31.26 8.82
C SER A 790 13.46 -31.59 9.96
N ASP A 791 13.59 -30.70 10.96
CA ASP A 791 14.50 -30.88 12.10
C ASP A 791 14.16 -32.13 12.90
N SER A 792 12.86 -32.39 13.17
CA SER A 792 12.41 -33.62 13.82
C SER A 792 12.66 -34.86 12.95
N GLY A 793 12.56 -34.76 11.62
CA GLY A 793 12.86 -35.83 10.70
C GLY A 793 14.34 -36.18 10.62
N ASP A 794 15.20 -35.19 10.56
CA ASP A 794 16.64 -35.37 10.38
C ASP A 794 17.33 -35.84 11.66
N GLN A 795 16.86 -35.33 12.81
CA GLN A 795 17.53 -35.55 14.09
C GLN A 795 16.80 -36.51 15.03
N ARG A 796 15.66 -37.10 14.63
CA ARG A 796 14.88 -37.99 15.48
C ARG A 796 15.72 -39.11 16.10
N ASN A 797 16.58 -39.69 15.32
CA ASN A 797 17.39 -40.85 15.72
C ASN A 797 18.71 -40.47 16.39
N SER A 798 18.92 -39.20 16.79
CA SER A 798 20.09 -38.79 17.56
C SER A 798 20.06 -39.46 18.93
N LYS A 799 21.16 -40.18 19.27
CA LYS A 799 21.29 -40.96 20.49
C LYS A 799 22.43 -40.40 21.33
N ASN A 800 22.32 -40.67 22.64
CA ASN A 800 23.34 -40.34 23.65
C ASN A 800 23.73 -38.86 23.64
N TYR A 801 22.77 -37.96 23.35
CA TYR A 801 23.01 -36.53 23.38
C TYR A 801 23.02 -36.02 24.81
N VAL A 802 24.06 -35.27 25.21
CA VAL A 802 24.14 -34.63 26.52
C VAL A 802 23.87 -33.15 26.40
N PHE A 803 22.78 -32.69 27.02
CA PHE A 803 22.48 -31.26 27.04
C PHE A 803 23.47 -30.51 27.93
N GLN A 804 23.97 -29.37 27.43
CA GLN A 804 24.85 -28.52 28.24
C GLN A 804 24.04 -27.82 29.33
N GLY A 805 24.47 -27.97 30.59
CA GLY A 805 23.81 -27.40 31.73
C GLY A 805 24.31 -28.07 33.01
N VAL A 806 23.62 -27.79 34.08
CA VAL A 806 23.91 -28.33 35.41
C VAL A 806 22.67 -28.98 36.00
N ASP A 807 22.84 -29.93 36.93
CA ASP A 807 21.76 -30.48 37.71
C ASP A 807 21.27 -29.47 38.79
N ALA A 808 20.29 -29.83 39.57
CA ALA A 808 19.75 -29.00 40.65
C ALA A 808 20.80 -28.64 41.73
N ASN A 809 21.89 -29.41 41.83
CA ASN A 809 22.98 -29.21 42.80
C ASN A 809 24.15 -28.41 42.23
N GLY A 810 24.09 -28.01 40.93
CA GLY A 810 25.15 -27.27 40.25
C GLY A 810 26.25 -28.14 39.62
N SER A 811 26.11 -29.47 39.63
CA SER A 811 27.05 -30.37 38.94
C SER A 811 26.79 -30.40 37.45
N ILE A 812 27.85 -30.48 36.62
CA ILE A 812 27.75 -30.52 35.14
C ILE A 812 26.95 -31.75 34.73
N ASN A 813 25.94 -31.57 33.89
CA ASN A 813 25.15 -32.66 33.35
C ASN A 813 25.98 -33.65 32.54
N GLN A 814 25.82 -34.93 32.81
CA GLN A 814 26.43 -36.03 32.08
C GLN A 814 25.41 -37.08 31.63
N ILE A 815 24.11 -36.81 31.80
CA ILE A 815 23.05 -37.76 31.50
C ILE A 815 22.81 -37.74 29.98
N PRO A 816 23.07 -38.86 29.27
CA PRO A 816 22.77 -38.95 27.85
C PRO A 816 21.28 -39.19 27.62
N VAL A 817 20.74 -38.56 26.56
CA VAL A 817 19.36 -38.73 26.14
C VAL A 817 19.28 -39.11 24.67
N ASP A 818 18.31 -39.91 24.31
CA ASP A 818 17.89 -40.10 22.94
C ASP A 818 16.81 -39.08 22.59
N PHE A 819 16.89 -38.48 21.40
CA PHE A 819 15.90 -37.47 21.00
C PHE A 819 14.51 -38.05 20.76
N TYR A 820 14.45 -39.31 20.42
CA TYR A 820 13.23 -40.12 20.41
C TYR A 820 13.52 -41.51 20.95
N ASP A 821 12.92 -41.82 22.07
CA ASP A 821 12.95 -43.11 22.73
C ASP A 821 11.59 -43.80 22.63
N PRO A 822 11.46 -44.88 21.85
CA PRO A 822 10.19 -45.57 21.65
C PRO A 822 9.61 -46.19 22.91
N SER A 823 10.38 -46.36 23.96
CA SER A 823 9.94 -46.89 25.24
C SER A 823 9.19 -45.87 26.12
N ARG A 824 9.28 -44.59 25.76
CA ARG A 824 8.65 -43.48 26.49
C ARG A 824 7.38 -43.00 25.79
N ASN A 825 6.53 -42.31 26.54
CA ASN A 825 5.43 -41.57 25.96
C ASN A 825 5.94 -40.55 24.93
N VAL A 826 5.17 -40.32 23.87
CA VAL A 826 5.56 -39.38 22.78
C VAL A 826 5.84 -37.98 23.34
N GLN A 827 5.08 -37.52 24.34
CA GLN A 827 5.23 -36.20 24.95
C GLN A 827 6.47 -36.07 25.83
N GLU A 828 7.08 -37.18 26.25
CA GLU A 828 8.33 -37.16 27.03
C GLU A 828 9.58 -37.04 26.14
N ASN A 829 9.45 -37.28 24.84
CA ASN A 829 10.50 -37.16 23.88
C ASN A 829 10.77 -35.68 23.53
N ARG A 830 11.99 -35.37 23.12
CA ARG A 830 12.49 -34.00 22.90
C ARG A 830 11.52 -33.09 22.13
N TRP A 831 11.03 -33.56 20.96
CA TRP A 831 10.28 -32.75 20.02
C TRP A 831 8.90 -32.37 20.57
N SER A 832 8.19 -33.32 21.11
CA SER A 832 6.88 -33.08 21.72
C SER A 832 7.00 -32.38 23.09
N ARG A 833 8.04 -32.67 23.88
CA ARG A 833 8.31 -32.04 25.20
C ARG A 833 8.45 -30.53 25.10
N TYR A 834 9.19 -30.02 24.11
CA TYR A 834 9.48 -28.60 23.95
C TYR A 834 8.64 -27.92 22.86
N GLY A 835 7.88 -28.68 22.07
CA GLY A 835 7.03 -28.19 21.00
C GLY A 835 5.86 -27.34 21.46
N TYR A 836 4.74 -27.50 20.80
CA TYR A 836 3.52 -26.75 21.13
C TYR A 836 3.11 -26.92 22.61
N LEU A 837 2.87 -25.81 23.32
CA LEU A 837 2.62 -25.70 24.75
C LEU A 837 3.81 -26.17 25.65
N GLY A 838 4.94 -26.46 25.07
CA GLY A 838 6.17 -26.83 25.80
C GLY A 838 6.92 -25.61 26.34
N VAL A 839 8.07 -25.27 25.73
CA VAL A 839 8.89 -24.12 26.13
C VAL A 839 9.01 -23.13 24.99
N ALA A 840 8.29 -21.99 25.06
CA ALA A 840 8.24 -20.98 24.01
C ALA A 840 9.61 -20.39 23.68
N GLU A 841 10.50 -20.23 24.70
CA GLU A 841 11.86 -19.73 24.52
C GLU A 841 12.66 -20.56 23.51
N ASN A 842 12.40 -21.88 23.39
CA ASN A 842 13.08 -22.76 22.45
C ASN A 842 12.86 -22.39 20.97
N TYR A 843 11.82 -21.64 20.69
CA TYR A 843 11.40 -21.26 19.35
C TYR A 843 11.56 -19.77 19.05
N ILE A 844 12.32 -19.05 19.89
CA ILE A 844 12.71 -17.68 19.61
C ILE A 844 13.83 -17.67 18.59
N GLN A 845 13.63 -16.96 17.49
CA GLN A 845 14.57 -16.86 16.38
C GLN A 845 14.86 -15.39 16.07
N LYS A 846 16.03 -15.12 15.46
CA LYS A 846 16.36 -13.79 14.95
C LYS A 846 15.49 -13.45 13.73
N ALA A 847 15.06 -12.19 13.65
CA ALA A 847 14.22 -11.68 12.56
C ALA A 847 15.01 -10.87 11.52
N ASP A 848 16.33 -11.13 11.42
CA ASP A 848 17.21 -10.47 10.42
C ASP A 848 16.87 -10.96 9.03
N TYR A 849 16.91 -10.05 8.04
CA TYR A 849 16.78 -10.43 6.63
C TYR A 849 17.42 -9.41 5.68
N ILE A 850 17.70 -9.87 4.46
CA ILE A 850 18.00 -9.06 3.29
C ILE A 850 16.98 -9.43 2.21
N ARG A 851 16.27 -8.43 1.70
CA ARG A 851 15.20 -8.60 0.72
C ARG A 851 15.37 -7.61 -0.42
N ILE A 852 15.16 -8.06 -1.64
CA ILE A 852 14.92 -7.20 -2.78
C ILE A 852 13.42 -6.91 -2.83
N ASN A 853 13.05 -5.65 -2.58
CA ASN A 853 11.67 -5.22 -2.65
C ASN A 853 11.19 -5.10 -4.10
N ASN A 854 12.06 -4.60 -4.99
CA ASN A 854 11.78 -4.48 -6.42
C ASN A 854 13.08 -4.44 -7.22
N ILE A 855 13.11 -5.18 -8.32
CA ILE A 855 14.02 -4.95 -9.45
C ILE A 855 13.15 -4.70 -10.66
N SER A 856 13.39 -3.61 -11.40
CA SER A 856 12.67 -3.34 -12.62
C SER A 856 13.59 -2.85 -13.74
N LEU A 857 13.39 -3.42 -14.93
CA LEU A 857 14.06 -3.03 -16.15
C LEU A 857 13.02 -2.42 -17.09
N SER A 858 13.19 -1.14 -17.40
CA SER A 858 12.28 -0.39 -18.23
C SER A 858 12.94 0.10 -19.50
N SER A 859 12.21 0.10 -20.60
CA SER A 859 12.63 0.73 -21.84
C SER A 859 11.52 1.60 -22.43
N ASN A 860 11.90 2.80 -22.91
CA ASN A 860 11.00 3.75 -23.54
C ASN A 860 11.22 3.76 -25.04
N PHE A 861 10.16 3.59 -25.79
CA PHE A 861 10.15 3.60 -27.25
C PHE A 861 9.29 4.78 -27.74
N PRO A 862 9.89 5.87 -28.21
CA PRO A 862 9.13 6.94 -28.81
C PRO A 862 8.45 6.43 -30.10
N ILE A 863 7.17 6.68 -30.23
CA ILE A 863 6.41 6.35 -31.44
C ILE A 863 6.43 7.59 -32.33
N ASN A 864 6.77 7.45 -33.60
CA ASN A 864 7.16 8.50 -34.56
C ASN A 864 6.11 9.61 -34.84
N TYR A 865 4.98 9.65 -34.17
CA TYR A 865 3.97 10.67 -34.39
C TYR A 865 3.57 11.33 -33.07
N GLY A 866 4.08 12.54 -32.83
CA GLY A 866 3.73 13.36 -31.69
C GLY A 866 4.39 12.93 -30.37
N ASN A 867 3.76 13.24 -29.23
CA ASN A 867 4.25 12.95 -27.89
C ASN A 867 3.93 11.50 -27.43
N GLN A 868 3.77 10.57 -28.38
CA GLN A 868 3.42 9.19 -28.09
C GLN A 868 4.63 8.40 -27.64
N ASN A 869 4.46 7.61 -26.58
CA ASN A 869 5.54 6.84 -26.01
C ASN A 869 5.03 5.49 -25.53
N LEU A 870 5.69 4.42 -25.95
CA LEU A 870 5.48 3.07 -25.42
C LEU A 870 6.58 2.77 -24.40
N LYS A 871 6.17 2.46 -23.16
CA LYS A 871 7.08 2.00 -22.12
C LYS A 871 6.80 0.53 -21.81
N LEU A 872 7.85 -0.28 -21.88
CA LEU A 872 7.86 -1.66 -21.42
C LEU A 872 8.68 -1.75 -20.15
N THR A 873 8.14 -2.44 -19.13
CA THR A 873 8.83 -2.66 -17.86
C THR A 873 8.68 -4.13 -17.46
N PHE A 874 9.79 -4.79 -17.22
CA PHE A 874 9.82 -6.10 -16.55
C PHE A 874 10.25 -5.90 -15.11
N TYR A 875 9.61 -6.60 -14.18
CA TYR A 875 9.93 -6.44 -12.77
C TYR A 875 9.82 -7.73 -11.98
N VAL A 876 10.56 -7.75 -10.89
CA VAL A 876 10.49 -8.79 -9.85
C VAL A 876 10.30 -8.09 -8.52
N ASN A 877 9.29 -8.51 -7.75
CA ASN A 877 9.02 -7.95 -6.43
C ASN A 877 9.17 -9.01 -5.35
N ASN A 878 9.61 -8.54 -4.17
CA ASN A 878 9.62 -9.28 -2.93
C ASN A 878 10.45 -10.58 -2.99
N LEU A 879 11.68 -10.48 -3.46
CA LEU A 879 12.61 -11.59 -3.49
C LEU A 879 13.43 -11.63 -2.19
N MET A 880 13.18 -12.64 -1.35
CA MET A 880 13.99 -12.87 -0.15
C MET A 880 15.35 -13.43 -0.57
N LEU A 881 16.43 -12.70 -0.28
CA LEU A 881 17.79 -13.14 -0.54
C LEU A 881 18.35 -13.96 0.61
N TRP A 882 18.09 -13.52 1.82
CA TRP A 882 18.57 -14.15 3.04
C TRP A 882 17.68 -13.80 4.22
N GLN A 883 17.50 -14.75 5.13
CA GLN A 883 16.86 -14.57 6.42
C GLN A 883 17.50 -15.47 7.49
N ALA A 884 17.50 -14.99 8.73
CA ALA A 884 18.13 -15.71 9.85
C ALA A 884 17.21 -16.79 10.43
N ASN A 885 15.90 -16.65 10.31
CA ASN A 885 14.91 -17.60 10.80
C ASN A 885 14.59 -18.68 9.78
N LYS A 886 14.00 -19.79 10.25
CA LYS A 886 13.65 -20.93 9.40
C LYS A 886 12.17 -20.89 9.02
N GLY A 887 11.90 -20.83 7.70
CA GLY A 887 10.58 -21.13 7.12
C GLY A 887 9.48 -20.07 7.32
N ALA A 888 9.63 -19.13 8.25
CA ALA A 888 8.69 -18.03 8.46
C ALA A 888 9.22 -16.74 7.80
N ASP A 889 8.37 -15.97 7.16
CA ASP A 889 8.75 -14.63 6.70
C ASP A 889 8.76 -13.66 7.90
N PRO A 890 9.92 -13.09 8.29
CA PRO A 890 10.03 -12.25 9.48
C PRO A 890 9.25 -10.92 9.41
N ASN A 891 8.63 -10.62 8.27
CA ASN A 891 7.78 -9.46 8.07
C ASN A 891 6.28 -9.80 8.11
N GLN A 892 5.91 -11.06 8.18
CA GLN A 892 4.51 -11.44 8.35
C GLN A 892 4.13 -11.29 9.82
N ASN A 893 2.97 -10.70 10.06
CA ASN A 893 2.40 -10.55 11.39
C ASN A 893 1.42 -11.68 11.66
N PHE A 894 1.33 -12.09 12.91
CA PHE A 894 0.31 -13.04 13.36
C PHE A 894 -1.08 -12.50 12.99
N TYR A 895 -1.85 -13.28 12.23
CA TYR A 895 -3.14 -12.90 11.70
C TYR A 895 -3.16 -11.58 10.90
N ASP A 896 -2.04 -11.19 10.32
CA ASP A 896 -1.93 -9.97 9.51
C ASP A 896 -2.27 -8.67 10.30
N MET A 897 -2.00 -8.67 11.60
CA MET A 897 -2.30 -7.56 12.51
C MET A 897 -1.05 -6.88 13.03
N ASP A 898 -1.11 -5.56 13.24
CA ASP A 898 0.02 -4.77 13.73
C ASP A 898 0.51 -5.23 15.08
N ASN A 899 -0.40 -5.56 15.99
CA ASN A 899 -0.06 -6.10 17.30
C ASN A 899 0.36 -7.59 17.27
N GLY A 900 0.32 -8.25 16.12
CA GLY A 900 0.83 -9.60 15.89
C GLY A 900 2.30 -9.66 15.48
N ARG A 901 3.01 -8.52 15.37
CA ARG A 901 4.42 -8.49 14.99
C ARG A 901 5.29 -9.32 15.96
N GLY A 902 6.18 -10.13 15.40
CA GLY A 902 7.07 -11.00 16.18
C GLY A 902 6.46 -12.33 16.62
N LEU A 903 5.23 -12.62 16.21
CA LEU A 903 4.59 -13.92 16.39
C LEU A 903 4.37 -14.56 15.03
N ASP A 904 4.87 -15.78 14.84
CA ASP A 904 4.55 -16.65 13.73
C ASP A 904 3.73 -17.84 14.21
N PHE A 905 2.56 -18.03 13.62
CA PHE A 905 1.72 -19.20 13.86
C PHE A 905 0.91 -19.50 12.61
N PHE A 906 1.50 -20.31 11.73
CA PHE A 906 0.96 -20.62 10.41
C PHE A 906 0.62 -19.36 9.59
N ASN A 907 1.44 -18.33 9.73
CA ASN A 907 1.33 -17.13 8.92
C ASN A 907 1.51 -17.50 7.45
N LEU A 908 0.57 -17.09 6.60
CA LEU A 908 0.65 -17.38 5.17
C LEU A 908 1.93 -16.78 4.59
N PRO A 909 2.66 -17.51 3.74
CA PRO A 909 3.91 -17.03 3.17
C PRO A 909 3.67 -15.77 2.33
N SER A 910 4.67 -14.91 2.21
CA SER A 910 4.62 -13.80 1.26
C SER A 910 4.80 -14.29 -0.17
N PHE A 911 4.46 -13.42 -1.15
CA PHE A 911 4.67 -13.73 -2.57
C PHE A 911 5.97 -13.13 -3.09
N LYS A 912 6.62 -13.81 -4.01
CA LYS A 912 7.48 -13.22 -5.01
C LYS A 912 6.70 -13.07 -6.31
N THR A 913 6.78 -11.92 -6.93
CA THR A 913 6.00 -11.58 -8.11
C THR A 913 6.93 -11.28 -9.28
N PHE A 914 6.67 -11.88 -10.42
CA PHE A 914 7.30 -11.57 -11.69
C PHE A 914 6.27 -10.91 -12.58
N GLY A 915 6.58 -9.78 -13.16
CA GLY A 915 5.57 -9.04 -13.92
C GLY A 915 6.13 -8.30 -15.12
N CYS A 916 5.19 -7.92 -15.97
CA CYS A 916 5.43 -7.08 -17.13
C CYS A 916 4.39 -5.96 -17.17
N ILE A 917 4.83 -4.73 -17.37
CA ILE A 917 3.96 -3.56 -17.58
C ILE A 917 4.15 -3.04 -18.99
N VAL A 918 3.06 -2.85 -19.69
CA VAL A 918 3.00 -2.16 -20.97
C VAL A 918 2.23 -0.86 -20.78
N SER A 919 2.87 0.27 -20.99
CA SER A 919 2.25 1.58 -20.86
C SER A 919 2.36 2.35 -22.18
N LEU A 920 1.22 2.71 -22.75
CA LEU A 920 1.10 3.56 -23.94
C LEU A 920 0.64 4.95 -23.49
N LYS A 921 1.42 5.96 -23.82
CA LYS A 921 1.07 7.36 -23.63
C LYS A 921 0.74 7.98 -25.00
N PHE A 922 -0.38 8.71 -25.09
CA PHE A 922 -0.88 9.30 -26.32
C PHE A 922 -1.45 10.70 -26.12
#